data_d840a139231f6ebf72b04b1a6d403a56
#
_entry.id   d840a139231f6ebf72b04b1a6d403a56
#
_cell.length_a   1.000
_cell.length_b   1.000
_cell.length_c   1.000
_cell.angle_alpha   90.00
_cell.angle_beta   90.00
_cell.angle_gamma   90.00
#
_symmetry.space_group_name_H-M   'P 1'
#
loop_
_entity.id
_entity.type
_entity.pdbx_description
1 polymer ?
#
loop_
_entity_poly.entity_id
_entity_poly.type
_entity_poly.pdbx_seq_one_letter_code
_entity_poly.pdbx_strand_id
1 'polypeptide(L)'
;MNTQVVTQQHMSTTIARLRSDLSVTQGTVAQQAGLDQSRVSRIEKGEVAAPAEVEKVIDALAHLGSKDASNFKEFSTREWNYVEPPSFWNPQRGYLETAEETLEKVDSFLMGEDHPWPLRRQLERRRDDLLKSTSFLSRINHNVAFIGDIGVGKSTALSFLFDLLVPMSLADKAINRVVLETGAGGTTICEVHVKRGPEFGISLLPMGDGELRQLVADLCAAKWAAGQTTPKDNTAGESIGVSREAERAIRNMSGLVRRREMSDGKATYHDPLQELAKSCTSEDEFRTRVLDLMQLSDRTQRELWYDSASRKHPMEWVTETFKLVNNGRLKDVSLPRSIDLLVPEFGKSFGDLEITVIDTKGVDDVAVREDLDLRLKDSRTAVVFCSRFNDAPGTSARALLQHMRQTFSDRFDTGKVSILSLPRAGEARAMKDDMGEHALSDAEGYIFKGMQVSGELASDDMPGVPMLFFNVEADDAATVRGELFAQLNRMRETAAEHLLDLCAAVEELIENHETQAMSAAVEEVANRMSSFLHANRRLGARERLAHVDAINTIRGVRYASTLWAATRRSGEYSGLNIVHQVGIGAARDARLRCDSWFKSLDAFLNALKADAGLALAEKTIEQIGKSASVSKASFLESVQRAGMEVYREPLTQSAVWQQCAAEWGQGAGFKGRVANRLEQWFDGNASLKEKLEEIATGFWEQLVISPLLRLSEETAPESPTHAGNIVSFPQRASA
;
A
#
# COMPACT_ATOMS: atom_id res chain seq x y z
N MET A 1 -25.27 -20.23 5.02
CA MET A 1 -24.27 -20.07 3.96
C MET A 1 -24.97 -19.45 2.76
N ASN A 2 -24.45 -18.37 2.20
CA ASN A 2 -24.99 -17.82 0.95
C ASN A 2 -24.19 -18.42 -0.18
N THR A 3 -24.74 -19.39 -0.88
CA THR A 3 -24.16 -19.94 -2.11
C THR A 3 -23.97 -18.79 -3.09
N GLN A 4 -22.73 -18.55 -3.51
CA GLN A 4 -22.39 -17.53 -4.50
C GLN A 4 -22.24 -18.19 -5.85
N VAL A 5 -22.81 -17.59 -6.88
CA VAL A 5 -22.67 -18.03 -8.28
C VAL A 5 -21.88 -16.94 -9.01
N VAL A 6 -21.20 -17.34 -10.06
CA VAL A 6 -20.48 -16.39 -10.94
C VAL A 6 -21.43 -15.25 -11.35
N THR A 7 -21.02 -14.01 -11.10
CA THR A 7 -21.87 -12.85 -11.36
C THR A 7 -22.21 -12.72 -12.85
N GLN A 8 -23.40 -12.22 -13.16
CA GLN A 8 -23.83 -11.99 -14.54
C GLN A 8 -22.85 -11.14 -15.35
N GLN A 9 -22.19 -10.19 -14.70
CA GLN A 9 -21.16 -9.37 -15.33
C GLN A 9 -19.91 -10.18 -15.70
N HIS A 10 -19.45 -11.09 -14.85
CA HIS A 10 -18.34 -12.00 -15.16
C HIS A 10 -18.70 -12.95 -16.30
N MET A 11 -19.91 -13.48 -16.31
CA MET A 11 -20.38 -14.33 -17.41
C MET A 11 -20.38 -13.59 -18.75
N SER A 12 -20.91 -12.38 -18.79
CA SER A 12 -21.01 -11.59 -20.03
C SER A 12 -19.63 -11.21 -20.57
N THR A 13 -18.73 -10.75 -19.72
CA THR A 13 -17.37 -10.39 -20.14
C THR A 13 -16.58 -11.61 -20.64
N THR A 14 -16.76 -12.76 -19.99
CA THR A 14 -16.10 -14.00 -20.42
C THR A 14 -16.64 -14.49 -21.76
N ILE A 15 -17.94 -14.49 -21.96
CA ILE A 15 -18.58 -14.86 -23.25
C ILE A 15 -18.09 -13.94 -24.39
N ALA A 16 -18.04 -12.63 -24.16
CA ALA A 16 -17.55 -11.67 -25.14
C ALA A 16 -16.08 -11.94 -25.51
N ARG A 17 -15.23 -12.26 -24.52
CA ARG A 17 -13.83 -12.62 -24.73
C ARG A 17 -13.69 -13.94 -25.49
N LEU A 18 -14.38 -15.01 -25.10
CA LEU A 18 -14.36 -16.29 -25.78
C LEU A 18 -14.74 -16.16 -27.28
N ARG A 19 -15.75 -15.32 -27.58
CA ARG A 19 -16.11 -15.02 -28.97
C ARG A 19 -15.01 -14.23 -29.69
N SER A 20 -14.43 -13.24 -29.04
CA SER A 20 -13.35 -12.43 -29.61
C SER A 20 -12.12 -13.28 -29.93
N ASP A 21 -11.74 -14.17 -29.03
CA ASP A 21 -10.57 -15.05 -29.19
C ASP A 21 -10.76 -16.01 -30.39
N LEU A 22 -12.00 -16.42 -30.69
CA LEU A 22 -12.33 -17.16 -31.90
C LEU A 22 -12.39 -16.27 -33.16
N SER A 23 -12.31 -14.96 -33.02
CA SER A 23 -12.48 -14.00 -34.12
C SER A 23 -13.80 -14.16 -34.89
N VAL A 24 -14.89 -14.62 -34.21
CA VAL A 24 -16.21 -14.78 -34.81
C VAL A 24 -17.14 -13.62 -34.49
N THR A 25 -18.12 -13.39 -35.37
CA THR A 25 -19.11 -12.30 -35.16
C THR A 25 -20.22 -12.74 -34.21
N GLN A 26 -20.89 -11.80 -33.56
CA GLN A 26 -22.11 -12.09 -32.78
C GLN A 26 -23.19 -12.77 -33.60
N GLY A 27 -23.31 -12.44 -34.90
CA GLY A 27 -24.24 -13.09 -35.82
C GLY A 27 -23.93 -14.57 -36.03
N THR A 28 -22.66 -14.94 -36.15
CA THR A 28 -22.22 -16.33 -36.28
C THR A 28 -22.56 -17.15 -35.04
N VAL A 29 -22.30 -16.57 -33.84
CA VAL A 29 -22.65 -17.22 -32.57
C VAL A 29 -24.17 -17.35 -32.43
N ALA A 30 -24.92 -16.32 -32.79
CA ALA A 30 -26.38 -16.32 -32.75
C ALA A 30 -26.99 -17.40 -33.65
N GLN A 31 -26.47 -17.53 -34.86
CA GLN A 31 -26.90 -18.59 -35.81
C GLN A 31 -26.67 -20.00 -35.22
N GLN A 32 -25.47 -20.22 -34.63
CA GLN A 32 -25.10 -21.51 -34.02
C GLN A 32 -25.94 -21.82 -32.77
N ALA A 33 -26.27 -20.78 -31.97
CA ALA A 33 -27.06 -20.90 -30.76
C ALA A 33 -28.59 -20.99 -31.02
N GLY A 34 -29.04 -20.74 -32.24
CA GLY A 34 -30.46 -20.63 -32.57
C GLY A 34 -31.14 -19.44 -31.90
N LEU A 35 -30.41 -18.30 -31.78
CA LEU A 35 -30.87 -17.05 -31.18
C LEU A 35 -30.72 -15.89 -32.16
N ASP A 36 -31.40 -14.78 -31.86
CA ASP A 36 -31.17 -13.51 -32.58
C ASP A 36 -29.84 -12.86 -32.15
N GLN A 37 -29.18 -12.16 -33.08
CA GLN A 37 -27.94 -11.43 -32.81
C GLN A 37 -28.11 -10.40 -31.66
N SER A 38 -29.28 -9.75 -31.57
CA SER A 38 -29.62 -8.81 -30.49
C SER A 38 -29.57 -9.48 -29.11
N ARG A 39 -29.96 -10.77 -29.00
CA ARG A 39 -29.90 -11.55 -27.77
C ARG A 39 -28.45 -11.80 -27.34
N VAL A 40 -27.59 -12.24 -28.28
CA VAL A 40 -26.16 -12.42 -28.02
C VAL A 40 -25.52 -11.11 -27.58
N SER A 41 -25.83 -10.00 -28.25
CA SER A 41 -25.33 -8.66 -27.88
C SER A 41 -25.74 -8.24 -26.47
N ARG A 42 -26.98 -8.54 -26.05
CA ARG A 42 -27.47 -8.27 -24.69
C ARG A 42 -26.76 -9.12 -23.63
N ILE A 43 -26.54 -10.41 -23.92
CA ILE A 43 -25.79 -11.33 -23.05
C ILE A 43 -24.38 -10.78 -22.83
N GLU A 44 -23.68 -10.39 -23.91
CA GLU A 44 -22.33 -9.83 -23.82
C GLU A 44 -22.26 -8.47 -23.10
N LYS A 45 -23.34 -7.72 -23.08
CA LYS A 45 -23.46 -6.44 -22.34
C LYS A 45 -23.83 -6.63 -20.87
N GLY A 46 -24.11 -7.85 -20.44
CA GLY A 46 -24.55 -8.14 -19.06
C GLY A 46 -26.00 -7.75 -18.79
N GLU A 47 -26.83 -7.59 -19.84
CA GLU A 47 -28.26 -7.42 -19.67
C GLU A 47 -28.91 -8.74 -19.24
N VAL A 48 -30.03 -8.67 -18.49
CA VAL A 48 -30.71 -9.85 -17.96
C VAL A 48 -31.09 -10.80 -19.10
N ALA A 49 -30.56 -12.02 -19.06
CA ALA A 49 -30.87 -13.10 -20.00
C ALA A 49 -31.32 -14.35 -19.24
N ALA A 50 -32.15 -15.19 -19.88
CA ALA A 50 -32.54 -16.46 -19.30
C ALA A 50 -31.29 -17.39 -19.22
N PRO A 51 -31.06 -18.10 -18.11
CA PRO A 51 -29.89 -19.02 -17.99
C PRO A 51 -29.78 -20.01 -19.18
N ALA A 52 -30.88 -20.51 -19.68
CA ALA A 52 -30.89 -21.39 -20.85
C ALA A 52 -30.42 -20.71 -22.16
N GLU A 53 -30.55 -19.40 -22.31
CA GLU A 53 -30.03 -18.66 -23.47
C GLU A 53 -28.52 -18.48 -23.34
N VAL A 54 -28.04 -18.19 -22.13
CA VAL A 54 -26.61 -18.09 -21.83
C VAL A 54 -25.91 -19.43 -22.09
N GLU A 55 -26.48 -20.50 -21.64
CA GLU A 55 -25.97 -21.87 -21.87
C GLU A 55 -25.89 -22.18 -23.37
N LYS A 56 -26.92 -21.89 -24.17
CA LYS A 56 -26.90 -22.06 -25.63
C LYS A 56 -25.78 -21.26 -26.29
N VAL A 57 -25.47 -20.06 -25.81
CA VAL A 57 -24.36 -19.23 -26.36
C VAL A 57 -23.01 -19.86 -26.01
N ILE A 58 -22.83 -20.37 -24.80
CA ILE A 58 -21.59 -21.09 -24.39
C ILE A 58 -21.43 -22.37 -25.24
N ASP A 59 -22.47 -23.17 -25.40
CA ASP A 59 -22.44 -24.37 -26.23
C ASP A 59 -22.14 -24.04 -27.70
N ALA A 60 -22.71 -22.97 -28.23
CA ALA A 60 -22.39 -22.49 -29.58
C ALA A 60 -20.90 -22.12 -29.73
N LEU A 61 -20.32 -21.45 -28.75
CA LEU A 61 -18.89 -21.10 -28.76
C LEU A 61 -18.01 -22.37 -28.68
N ALA A 62 -18.39 -23.38 -27.91
CA ALA A 62 -17.70 -24.67 -27.89
C ALA A 62 -17.75 -25.38 -29.26
N HIS A 63 -18.92 -25.40 -29.90
CA HIS A 63 -19.10 -25.99 -31.24
C HIS A 63 -18.32 -25.22 -32.32
N LEU A 64 -18.11 -23.92 -32.15
CA LEU A 64 -17.31 -23.09 -33.04
C LEU A 64 -15.80 -23.24 -32.82
N GLY A 65 -15.40 -24.10 -31.86
CA GLY A 65 -14.01 -24.52 -31.66
C GLY A 65 -13.31 -23.85 -30.45
N SER A 66 -14.04 -23.18 -29.57
CA SER A 66 -13.46 -22.67 -28.32
C SER A 66 -13.23 -23.82 -27.34
N LYS A 67 -11.97 -24.10 -27.03
CA LYS A 67 -11.62 -25.09 -26.01
C LYS A 67 -12.03 -24.62 -24.60
N ASP A 68 -11.97 -23.33 -24.39
CA ASP A 68 -12.27 -22.74 -23.07
C ASP A 68 -13.78 -22.60 -22.81
N ALA A 69 -14.62 -22.66 -23.84
CA ALA A 69 -16.07 -22.58 -23.65
C ALA A 69 -16.62 -23.76 -22.87
N SER A 70 -16.11 -24.98 -23.11
CA SER A 70 -16.51 -26.17 -22.34
C SER A 70 -16.09 -26.07 -20.88
N ASN A 71 -14.86 -25.64 -20.61
CA ASN A 71 -14.35 -25.43 -19.27
C ASN A 71 -15.11 -24.28 -18.57
N PHE A 72 -15.51 -23.26 -19.33
CA PHE A 72 -16.29 -22.14 -18.80
C PHE A 72 -17.71 -22.60 -18.43
N LYS A 73 -18.32 -23.50 -19.18
CA LYS A 73 -19.62 -24.05 -18.85
C LYS A 73 -19.60 -24.75 -17.49
N GLU A 74 -18.60 -25.60 -17.25
CA GLU A 74 -18.41 -26.28 -15.97
C GLU A 74 -18.15 -25.28 -14.84
N PHE A 75 -17.25 -24.35 -15.06
CA PHE A 75 -16.95 -23.28 -14.09
C PHE A 75 -18.18 -22.42 -13.76
N SER A 76 -19.00 -22.07 -14.74
CA SER A 76 -20.17 -21.19 -14.56
C SER A 76 -21.31 -21.84 -13.77
N THR A 77 -21.38 -23.19 -13.75
CA THR A 77 -22.36 -23.93 -12.99
C THR A 77 -21.87 -24.33 -11.60
N ARG A 78 -20.57 -24.12 -11.29
CA ARG A 78 -20.00 -24.45 -9.99
C ARG A 78 -20.57 -23.55 -8.91
N GLU A 79 -20.99 -24.12 -7.83
CA GLU A 79 -21.39 -23.41 -6.61
C GLU A 79 -20.16 -23.12 -5.75
N TRP A 80 -20.05 -21.87 -5.27
CA TRP A 80 -19.00 -21.42 -4.37
C TRP A 80 -19.65 -21.08 -3.03
N ASN A 81 -19.29 -21.81 -1.98
CA ASN A 81 -19.89 -21.66 -0.66
C ASN A 81 -18.97 -20.94 0.33
N TYR A 82 -17.67 -20.99 0.08
CA TYR A 82 -16.62 -20.51 0.99
C TYR A 82 -15.71 -19.47 0.35
N VAL A 83 -15.30 -19.71 -0.89
CA VAL A 83 -14.38 -18.87 -1.62
C VAL A 83 -15.15 -17.85 -2.45
N GLU A 84 -14.71 -16.58 -2.47
CA GLU A 84 -15.24 -15.58 -3.40
C GLU A 84 -15.01 -16.06 -4.84
N PRO A 85 -16.07 -16.22 -5.66
CA PRO A 85 -15.93 -16.76 -7.01
C PRO A 85 -14.88 -15.98 -7.80
N PRO A 86 -13.79 -16.60 -8.25
CA PRO A 86 -12.76 -15.91 -9.03
C PRO A 86 -13.26 -15.59 -10.44
N SER A 87 -12.52 -14.74 -11.17
CA SER A 87 -12.69 -14.65 -12.62
C SER A 87 -12.33 -15.98 -13.27
N PHE A 88 -13.02 -16.35 -14.36
CA PHE A 88 -12.67 -17.54 -15.15
C PHE A 88 -11.21 -17.50 -15.63
N TRP A 89 -10.69 -16.31 -15.90
CA TRP A 89 -9.31 -16.08 -16.35
C TRP A 89 -8.32 -15.91 -15.19
N ASN A 90 -8.73 -16.14 -13.94
CA ASN A 90 -7.81 -16.07 -12.81
C ASN A 90 -6.73 -17.17 -12.95
N PRO A 91 -5.44 -16.80 -12.99
CA PRO A 91 -4.35 -17.78 -13.18
C PRO A 91 -4.29 -18.85 -12.08
N GLN A 92 -4.77 -18.55 -10.88
CA GLN A 92 -4.80 -19.44 -9.74
C GLN A 92 -6.18 -20.10 -9.51
N ARG A 93 -7.06 -20.08 -10.49
CA ARG A 93 -8.42 -20.65 -10.37
C ARG A 93 -8.40 -22.08 -9.85
N GLY A 94 -7.56 -22.96 -10.41
CA GLY A 94 -7.51 -24.36 -9.97
C GLY A 94 -7.15 -24.52 -8.49
N TYR A 95 -6.27 -23.67 -7.96
CA TYR A 95 -5.94 -23.67 -6.53
C TYR A 95 -7.12 -23.25 -5.65
N LEU A 96 -7.93 -22.31 -6.13
CA LEU A 96 -9.14 -21.85 -5.44
C LEU A 96 -10.25 -22.92 -5.48
N GLU A 97 -10.35 -23.66 -6.58
CA GLU A 97 -11.24 -24.81 -6.71
C GLU A 97 -10.87 -25.92 -5.70
N THR A 98 -9.58 -26.25 -5.58
CA THR A 98 -9.08 -27.18 -4.56
C THR A 98 -9.37 -26.69 -3.14
N ALA A 99 -9.19 -25.40 -2.89
CA ALA A 99 -9.47 -24.84 -1.56
C ALA A 99 -10.97 -24.87 -1.22
N GLU A 100 -11.85 -24.62 -2.17
CA GLU A 100 -13.31 -24.75 -2.00
C GLU A 100 -13.67 -26.17 -1.59
N GLU A 101 -13.14 -27.18 -2.30
CA GLU A 101 -13.37 -28.62 -2.00
C GLU A 101 -12.81 -29.01 -0.63
N THR A 102 -11.62 -28.47 -0.28
CA THR A 102 -11.03 -28.72 1.03
C THR A 102 -11.85 -28.09 2.15
N LEU A 103 -12.37 -26.87 1.95
CA LEU A 103 -13.24 -26.19 2.92
C LEU A 103 -14.57 -26.93 3.09
N GLU A 104 -15.14 -27.49 2.02
CA GLU A 104 -16.34 -28.34 2.09
C GLU A 104 -16.06 -29.62 2.89
N LYS A 105 -14.91 -30.27 2.68
CA LYS A 105 -14.49 -31.45 3.47
C LYS A 105 -14.35 -31.08 4.96
N VAL A 106 -13.75 -29.90 5.27
CA VAL A 106 -13.61 -29.43 6.66
C VAL A 106 -14.98 -29.24 7.30
N ASP A 107 -15.89 -28.54 6.65
CA ASP A 107 -17.21 -28.28 7.23
C ASP A 107 -18.02 -29.58 7.38
N SER A 108 -17.94 -30.46 6.39
CA SER A 108 -18.57 -31.78 6.47
C SER A 108 -18.02 -32.61 7.64
N PHE A 109 -16.72 -32.57 7.85
CA PHE A 109 -16.08 -33.27 8.97
C PHE A 109 -16.49 -32.64 10.31
N LEU A 110 -16.49 -31.29 10.41
CA LEU A 110 -16.86 -30.56 11.63
C LEU A 110 -18.34 -30.72 12.02
N MET A 111 -19.21 -31.07 11.09
CA MET A 111 -20.64 -31.43 11.35
C MET A 111 -20.80 -32.81 12.01
N GLY A 112 -19.81 -33.68 11.98
CA GLY A 112 -19.80 -34.94 12.69
C GLY A 112 -19.77 -34.77 14.20
N GLU A 113 -20.52 -35.62 14.96
CA GLU A 113 -20.71 -35.37 16.42
C GLU A 113 -19.56 -35.90 17.30
N ASP A 114 -18.71 -36.85 16.82
CA ASP A 114 -17.76 -37.60 17.65
C ASP A 114 -16.28 -37.28 17.46
N HIS A 115 -15.93 -36.05 17.05
CA HIS A 115 -14.53 -35.73 16.84
C HIS A 115 -13.87 -35.12 18.11
N PRO A 116 -12.62 -35.53 18.44
CA PRO A 116 -11.88 -34.98 19.55
C PRO A 116 -11.78 -33.44 19.44
N TRP A 117 -12.11 -32.76 20.52
CA TRP A 117 -12.12 -31.29 20.58
C TRP A 117 -10.83 -30.60 20.06
N PRO A 118 -9.60 -31.13 20.37
CA PRO A 118 -8.36 -30.52 19.83
C PRO A 118 -8.30 -30.54 18.29
N LEU A 119 -8.71 -31.63 17.66
CA LEU A 119 -8.73 -31.78 16.22
C LEU A 119 -9.73 -30.79 15.60
N ARG A 120 -10.93 -30.68 16.20
CA ARG A 120 -11.98 -29.74 15.77
C ARG A 120 -11.45 -28.31 15.74
N ARG A 121 -10.76 -27.89 16.80
CA ARG A 121 -10.18 -26.55 16.88
C ARG A 121 -9.03 -26.32 15.91
N GLN A 122 -8.19 -27.32 15.66
CA GLN A 122 -7.15 -27.23 14.64
C GLN A 122 -7.76 -27.02 13.25
N LEU A 123 -8.80 -27.79 12.92
CA LEU A 123 -9.48 -27.66 11.64
C LEU A 123 -10.21 -26.32 11.49
N GLU A 124 -10.88 -25.80 12.53
CA GLU A 124 -11.48 -24.47 12.53
C GLU A 124 -10.45 -23.37 12.21
N ARG A 125 -9.25 -23.44 12.79
CA ARG A 125 -8.17 -22.48 12.50
C ARG A 125 -7.61 -22.63 11.10
N ARG A 126 -7.35 -23.84 10.66
CA ARG A 126 -6.91 -24.11 9.29
C ARG A 126 -7.93 -23.60 8.28
N ARG A 127 -9.22 -23.75 8.58
CA ARG A 127 -10.32 -23.18 7.80
C ARG A 127 -10.22 -21.66 7.70
N ASP A 128 -9.98 -20.96 8.81
CA ASP A 128 -9.81 -19.51 8.82
C ASP A 128 -8.56 -19.07 8.03
N ASP A 129 -7.46 -19.80 8.11
CA ASP A 129 -6.24 -19.54 7.36
C ASP A 129 -6.44 -19.80 5.85
N LEU A 130 -7.17 -20.85 5.48
CA LEU A 130 -7.57 -21.10 4.09
C LEU A 130 -8.42 -19.94 3.55
N LEU A 131 -9.44 -19.48 4.29
CA LEU A 131 -10.30 -18.37 3.88
C LEU A 131 -9.51 -17.05 3.70
N LYS A 132 -8.53 -16.78 4.53
CA LYS A 132 -7.63 -15.62 4.37
C LYS A 132 -6.76 -15.74 3.11
N SER A 133 -6.16 -16.91 2.88
CA SER A 133 -5.30 -17.18 1.72
C SER A 133 -6.09 -17.13 0.41
N THR A 134 -7.30 -17.69 0.37
CA THR A 134 -8.16 -17.62 -0.81
C THR A 134 -8.58 -16.20 -1.15
N SER A 135 -8.85 -15.34 -0.17
CA SER A 135 -9.25 -13.95 -0.41
C SER A 135 -8.19 -13.11 -1.12
N PHE A 136 -6.90 -13.47 -0.99
CA PHE A 136 -5.82 -12.84 -1.75
C PHE A 136 -5.82 -13.31 -3.21
N LEU A 137 -5.99 -14.60 -3.45
CA LEU A 137 -5.89 -15.21 -4.79
C LEU A 137 -7.15 -15.06 -5.64
N SER A 138 -8.35 -14.99 -5.03
CA SER A 138 -9.62 -14.82 -5.74
C SER A 138 -9.67 -13.55 -6.58
N ARG A 139 -9.04 -12.49 -6.12
CA ARG A 139 -8.98 -11.20 -6.81
C ARG A 139 -7.72 -11.12 -7.68
N ILE A 140 -7.86 -10.52 -8.85
CA ILE A 140 -6.78 -10.34 -9.84
C ILE A 140 -6.21 -8.90 -9.85
N ASN A 141 -6.76 -8.00 -9.04
CA ASN A 141 -6.32 -6.62 -8.96
C ASN A 141 -5.05 -6.47 -8.10
N HIS A 142 -4.05 -5.78 -8.63
CA HIS A 142 -2.80 -5.46 -7.94
C HIS A 142 -2.40 -4.00 -8.14
N ASN A 143 -1.65 -3.48 -7.18
CA ASN A 143 -1.04 -2.17 -7.27
C ASN A 143 0.47 -2.32 -7.51
N VAL A 144 1.04 -1.42 -8.31
CA VAL A 144 2.49 -1.25 -8.45
C VAL A 144 2.81 0.19 -8.04
N ALA A 145 3.32 0.36 -6.83
CA ALA A 145 3.61 1.68 -6.26
C ALA A 145 5.07 2.06 -6.50
N PHE A 146 5.29 3.16 -7.19
CA PHE A 146 6.62 3.71 -7.44
C PHE A 146 6.95 4.79 -6.42
N ILE A 147 7.99 4.55 -5.62
CA ILE A 147 8.43 5.43 -4.53
C ILE A 147 9.85 5.91 -4.84
N GLY A 148 10.12 7.18 -4.65
CA GLY A 148 11.47 7.73 -4.85
C GLY A 148 11.55 9.21 -4.56
N ASP A 149 12.78 9.73 -4.47
CA ASP A 149 13.05 11.10 -4.14
C ASP A 149 12.50 12.08 -5.18
N ILE A 150 12.27 13.32 -4.77
CA ILE A 150 11.87 14.39 -5.70
C ILE A 150 12.93 14.58 -6.78
N GLY A 151 12.48 14.56 -8.05
CA GLY A 151 13.36 14.81 -9.19
C GLY A 151 14.26 13.64 -9.59
N VAL A 152 13.99 12.43 -9.10
CA VAL A 152 14.70 11.21 -9.53
C VAL A 152 14.35 10.79 -10.97
N GLY A 153 13.25 11.28 -11.54
CA GLY A 153 12.76 10.93 -12.86
C GLY A 153 11.60 9.93 -12.87
N LYS A 154 11.01 9.64 -11.71
CA LYS A 154 9.95 8.63 -11.51
C LYS A 154 8.77 8.79 -12.48
N SER A 155 8.11 9.96 -12.51
CA SER A 155 6.95 10.21 -13.37
C SER A 155 7.28 10.13 -14.87
N THR A 156 8.50 10.51 -15.25
CA THR A 156 9.01 10.32 -16.62
C THR A 156 9.15 8.84 -16.93
N ALA A 157 9.85 8.10 -16.10
CA ALA A 157 10.04 6.65 -16.29
C ALA A 157 8.69 5.92 -16.38
N LEU A 158 7.74 6.24 -15.49
CA LEU A 158 6.38 5.70 -15.53
C LEU A 158 5.67 5.96 -16.84
N SER A 159 5.76 7.20 -17.36
CA SER A 159 5.11 7.54 -18.63
C SER A 159 5.66 6.72 -19.79
N PHE A 160 6.97 6.45 -19.82
CA PHE A 160 7.59 5.60 -20.83
C PHE A 160 7.31 4.10 -20.59
N LEU A 161 7.38 3.65 -19.34
CA LEU A 161 7.14 2.24 -19.01
C LEU A 161 5.71 1.79 -19.34
N PHE A 162 4.73 2.67 -19.20
CA PHE A 162 3.32 2.30 -19.35
C PHE A 162 2.63 2.96 -20.54
N ASP A 163 3.42 3.41 -21.52
CA ASP A 163 2.94 4.01 -22.78
C ASP A 163 2.00 5.20 -22.58
N LEU A 164 2.20 5.96 -21.48
CA LEU A 164 1.47 7.18 -21.18
C LEU A 164 2.11 8.35 -21.92
N LEU A 165 2.09 8.29 -23.24
CA LEU A 165 2.80 9.20 -24.13
C LEU A 165 1.86 9.79 -25.18
N VAL A 166 1.96 11.10 -25.39
CA VAL A 166 1.35 11.76 -26.54
C VAL A 166 2.09 11.31 -27.81
N PRO A 167 1.40 11.07 -28.94
CA PRO A 167 2.02 10.68 -30.22
C PRO A 167 3.14 11.64 -30.67
N MET A 168 4.17 11.10 -31.30
CA MET A 168 5.33 11.90 -31.78
C MET A 168 4.93 13.01 -32.78
N SER A 169 3.87 12.82 -33.53
CA SER A 169 3.34 13.84 -34.45
C SER A 169 2.83 15.11 -33.75
N LEU A 170 2.58 15.04 -32.43
CA LEU A 170 2.01 16.14 -31.63
C LEU A 170 3.01 16.76 -30.65
N ALA A 171 4.27 16.25 -30.59
CA ALA A 171 5.28 16.75 -29.65
C ALA A 171 6.68 16.77 -30.26
N ASP A 172 7.37 17.91 -30.18
CA ASP A 172 8.69 18.13 -30.82
C ASP A 172 9.84 17.37 -30.11
N LYS A 173 9.69 17.03 -28.84
CA LYS A 173 10.72 16.37 -28.02
C LYS A 173 10.14 15.22 -27.21
N ALA A 174 10.92 14.17 -26.99
CA ALA A 174 10.51 13.01 -26.20
C ALA A 174 9.95 13.39 -24.82
N ILE A 175 10.60 14.31 -24.12
CA ILE A 175 10.17 14.78 -22.79
C ILE A 175 8.81 15.51 -22.82
N ASN A 176 8.43 16.11 -23.95
CA ASN A 176 7.15 16.79 -24.08
C ASN A 176 5.98 15.83 -24.33
N ARG A 177 6.28 14.54 -24.56
CA ARG A 177 5.28 13.50 -24.81
C ARG A 177 4.68 12.91 -23.52
N VAL A 178 5.33 13.09 -22.38
CA VAL A 178 4.91 12.47 -21.11
C VAL A 178 3.58 13.05 -20.62
N VAL A 179 2.68 12.18 -20.21
CA VAL A 179 1.37 12.56 -19.65
C VAL A 179 1.52 13.09 -18.23
N LEU A 180 2.30 12.39 -17.41
CA LEU A 180 2.55 12.81 -16.03
C LEU A 180 3.48 14.04 -16.05
N GLU A 181 3.08 15.10 -15.36
CA GLU A 181 3.82 16.37 -15.36
C GLU A 181 5.22 16.19 -14.77
N THR A 182 6.23 16.62 -15.52
CA THR A 182 7.65 16.51 -15.17
C THR A 182 8.35 17.87 -15.28
N GLY A 183 9.36 18.12 -14.46
CA GLY A 183 10.19 19.33 -14.56
C GLY A 183 10.58 19.96 -13.21
N ALA A 184 11.51 20.92 -13.23
CA ALA A 184 12.11 21.55 -12.06
C ALA A 184 11.14 22.37 -11.17
N GLY A 185 9.85 22.37 -11.47
CA GLY A 185 8.78 23.03 -10.70
C GLY A 185 7.44 22.30 -10.84
N GLY A 186 7.43 21.08 -11.37
CA GLY A 186 6.25 20.31 -11.68
C GLY A 186 6.28 18.90 -11.06
N THR A 187 6.27 18.81 -9.74
CA THR A 187 5.92 17.55 -9.08
C THR A 187 4.41 17.46 -8.92
N THR A 188 3.88 16.24 -8.87
CA THR A 188 2.46 16.00 -8.61
C THR A 188 2.09 16.47 -7.21
N ILE A 189 0.95 17.12 -7.09
CA ILE A 189 0.47 17.64 -5.80
C ILE A 189 0.03 16.51 -4.86
N CYS A 190 -0.36 15.37 -5.44
CA CYS A 190 -0.92 14.20 -4.76
C CYS A 190 -0.48 12.91 -5.45
N GLU A 191 -0.89 11.76 -4.93
CA GLU A 191 -0.73 10.47 -5.61
C GLU A 191 -1.54 10.44 -6.91
N VAL A 192 -0.97 9.81 -7.94
CA VAL A 192 -1.64 9.57 -9.22
C VAL A 192 -1.73 8.07 -9.45
N HIS A 193 -2.95 7.59 -9.66
CA HIS A 193 -3.24 6.20 -9.96
C HIS A 193 -3.57 6.08 -11.43
N VAL A 194 -2.84 5.25 -12.15
CA VAL A 194 -3.17 4.94 -13.55
C VAL A 194 -3.74 3.54 -13.59
N LYS A 195 -4.94 3.42 -14.10
CA LYS A 195 -5.66 2.14 -14.17
C LYS A 195 -6.51 2.04 -15.44
N ARG A 196 -6.95 0.82 -15.72
CA ARG A 196 -7.86 0.58 -16.83
C ARG A 196 -9.22 1.25 -16.57
N GLY A 197 -9.74 1.91 -17.59
CA GLY A 197 -11.08 2.50 -17.57
C GLY A 197 -11.88 2.13 -18.81
N PRO A 198 -13.22 2.33 -18.80
CA PRO A 198 -14.06 2.09 -19.99
C PRO A 198 -13.72 3.05 -21.13
N GLU A 199 -13.37 4.27 -20.79
CA GLU A 199 -12.99 5.35 -21.69
C GLU A 199 -11.85 6.15 -21.08
N PHE A 200 -11.24 7.05 -21.86
CA PHE A 200 -10.25 7.99 -21.33
C PHE A 200 -10.93 8.98 -20.39
N GLY A 201 -10.41 9.09 -19.18
CA GLY A 201 -10.99 9.96 -18.16
C GLY A 201 -10.05 10.25 -17.01
N ILE A 202 -10.48 11.18 -16.18
CA ILE A 202 -9.82 11.53 -14.91
C ILE A 202 -10.89 11.51 -13.82
N SER A 203 -10.71 10.67 -12.81
CA SER A 203 -11.53 10.67 -11.61
C SER A 203 -10.74 11.23 -10.44
N LEU A 204 -11.38 11.97 -9.56
CA LEU A 204 -10.72 12.76 -8.53
C LEU A 204 -11.28 12.43 -7.16
N LEU A 205 -10.41 12.09 -6.23
CA LEU A 205 -10.72 12.15 -4.80
C LEU A 205 -10.30 13.53 -4.30
N PRO A 206 -11.24 14.42 -3.93
CA PRO A 206 -10.88 15.76 -3.46
C PRO A 206 -10.21 15.70 -2.10
N MET A 207 -9.35 16.69 -1.84
CA MET A 207 -8.87 16.99 -0.51
C MET A 207 -10.05 17.39 0.39
N GLY A 208 -10.06 16.97 1.65
CA GLY A 208 -11.10 17.35 2.60
C GLY A 208 -11.11 18.87 2.84
N ASP A 209 -12.29 19.45 3.03
CA ASP A 209 -12.44 20.90 3.25
C ASP A 209 -11.60 21.42 4.40
N GLY A 210 -11.51 20.68 5.51
CA GLY A 210 -10.67 21.03 6.66
C GLY A 210 -9.19 21.06 6.30
N GLU A 211 -8.72 20.04 5.60
CA GLU A 211 -7.33 19.91 5.14
C GLU A 211 -6.95 21.04 4.16
N LEU A 212 -7.84 21.33 3.21
CA LEU A 212 -7.63 22.41 2.24
C LEU A 212 -7.60 23.80 2.91
N ARG A 213 -8.53 24.06 3.84
CA ARG A 213 -8.54 25.32 4.61
C ARG A 213 -7.29 25.47 5.47
N GLN A 214 -6.78 24.39 6.05
CA GLN A 214 -5.53 24.39 6.80
C GLN A 214 -4.34 24.70 5.88
N LEU A 215 -4.29 24.08 4.70
CA LEU A 215 -3.25 24.35 3.70
C LEU A 215 -3.22 25.82 3.27
N VAL A 216 -4.40 26.43 3.07
CA VAL A 216 -4.52 27.87 2.78
C VAL A 216 -4.09 28.72 3.97
N ALA A 217 -4.47 28.32 5.19
CA ALA A 217 -4.05 29.04 6.41
C ALA A 217 -2.52 29.05 6.56
N ASP A 218 -1.86 27.92 6.31
CA ASP A 218 -0.40 27.82 6.37
C ASP A 218 0.29 28.68 5.31
N LEU A 219 -0.25 28.71 4.09
CA LEU A 219 0.26 29.60 3.04
C LEU A 219 0.10 31.07 3.42
N CYS A 220 -1.09 31.44 3.92
CA CYS A 220 -1.37 32.83 4.33
C CYS A 220 -0.48 33.25 5.49
N ALA A 221 -0.29 32.41 6.51
CA ALA A 221 0.59 32.66 7.61
C ALA A 221 2.06 32.88 7.18
N ALA A 222 2.55 32.03 6.26
CA ALA A 222 3.89 32.16 5.71
C ALA A 222 4.08 33.48 4.94
N LYS A 223 3.10 33.87 4.13
CA LYS A 223 3.17 35.13 3.34
C LYS A 223 2.96 36.35 4.22
N TRP A 224 2.12 36.29 5.23
CA TRP A 224 1.92 37.34 6.22
C TRP A 224 3.19 37.63 7.01
N ALA A 225 3.83 36.59 7.55
CA ALA A 225 5.10 36.73 8.28
C ALA A 225 6.23 37.29 7.41
N ALA A 226 6.34 36.86 6.14
CA ALA A 226 7.33 37.38 5.20
C ALA A 226 7.11 38.85 4.82
N GLY A 227 5.88 39.34 4.89
CA GLY A 227 5.55 40.76 4.65
C GLY A 227 5.98 41.69 5.78
N GLN A 228 6.24 41.16 6.98
CA GLN A 228 6.62 41.94 8.19
C GLN A 228 8.13 41.96 8.49
N THR A 229 8.92 41.14 7.80
CA THR A 229 10.37 41.02 7.98
C THR A 229 11.13 41.85 6.95
N THR A 230 12.15 42.60 7.39
CA THR A 230 13.06 43.37 6.50
C THR A 230 13.95 42.44 5.67
N PRO A 231 14.36 42.86 4.43
CA PRO A 231 14.90 41.93 3.40
C PRO A 231 16.35 41.46 3.63
N LYS A 232 16.85 41.29 4.83
CA LYS A 232 18.24 40.91 5.09
C LYS A 232 18.52 39.40 5.26
N ASP A 233 17.50 38.58 5.41
CA ASP A 233 17.65 37.11 5.55
C ASP A 233 17.00 36.37 4.39
N ASN A 234 17.38 36.72 3.16
CA ASN A 234 17.01 35.97 1.97
C ASN A 234 17.79 34.65 1.89
N THR A 235 17.36 33.63 2.59
CA THR A 235 17.45 32.25 2.06
C THR A 235 16.37 32.14 0.99
N ALA A 236 16.79 32.46 -0.22
CA ALA A 236 15.93 32.60 -1.36
C ALA A 236 15.14 31.28 -1.66
N GLY A 237 13.83 31.37 -1.68
CA GLY A 237 13.01 30.61 -2.61
C GLY A 237 12.10 29.54 -2.09
N GLU A 238 12.08 29.18 -0.80
CA GLU A 238 11.14 28.15 -0.30
C GLU A 238 10.00 28.79 0.48
N SER A 239 8.77 28.55 -0.01
CA SER A 239 7.55 28.93 0.72
C SER A 239 7.49 28.09 1.99
N ILE A 240 7.71 28.74 3.12
CA ILE A 240 7.80 28.09 4.42
C ILE A 240 6.42 27.50 4.74
N GLY A 241 6.35 26.18 4.81
CA GLY A 241 5.16 25.47 5.30
C GLY A 241 4.19 24.89 4.26
N VAL A 242 4.34 25.23 2.98
CA VAL A 242 3.49 24.70 1.91
C VAL A 242 4.37 24.30 0.74
N SER A 243 4.14 23.12 0.15
CA SER A 243 4.91 22.69 -1.03
C SER A 243 4.71 23.70 -2.18
N ARG A 244 5.71 23.82 -3.06
CA ARG A 244 5.65 24.74 -4.22
C ARG A 244 4.45 24.43 -5.12
N GLU A 245 4.09 23.17 -5.23
CA GLU A 245 2.95 22.69 -6.00
C GLU A 245 1.64 23.16 -5.38
N ALA A 246 1.49 23.02 -4.06
CA ALA A 246 0.30 23.46 -3.34
C ALA A 246 0.16 24.99 -3.37
N GLU A 247 1.26 25.73 -3.17
CA GLU A 247 1.25 27.21 -3.34
C GLU A 247 0.79 27.59 -4.75
N ARG A 248 1.35 26.95 -5.78
CA ARG A 248 0.99 27.20 -7.18
C ARG A 248 -0.50 26.93 -7.44
N ALA A 249 -1.01 25.81 -6.91
CA ALA A 249 -2.41 25.44 -7.10
C ALA A 249 -3.36 26.40 -6.37
N ILE A 250 -3.07 26.79 -5.13
CA ILE A 250 -3.85 27.79 -4.38
C ILE A 250 -3.86 29.14 -5.10
N ARG A 251 -2.71 29.57 -5.63
CA ARG A 251 -2.61 30.80 -6.42
C ARG A 251 -3.45 30.75 -7.69
N ASN A 252 -3.46 29.62 -8.37
CA ASN A 252 -4.30 29.42 -9.55
C ASN A 252 -5.79 29.41 -9.19
N MET A 253 -6.18 28.71 -8.12
CA MET A 253 -7.56 28.65 -7.67
C MET A 253 -8.12 30.00 -7.22
N SER A 254 -7.29 30.81 -6.56
CA SER A 254 -7.66 32.17 -6.09
C SER A 254 -7.47 33.25 -7.15
N GLY A 255 -6.82 32.94 -8.29
CA GLY A 255 -6.47 33.92 -9.31
C GLY A 255 -5.28 34.83 -8.94
N LEU A 256 -4.63 34.61 -7.77
CA LEU A 256 -3.53 35.42 -7.25
C LEU A 256 -2.16 34.97 -7.81
N VAL A 257 -2.08 34.83 -9.12
CA VAL A 257 -0.91 34.29 -9.83
C VAL A 257 0.14 35.38 -9.99
N ARG A 258 1.41 35.05 -9.73
CA ARG A 258 2.54 35.96 -10.01
C ARG A 258 2.59 36.30 -11.50
N ARG A 259 2.77 37.59 -11.79
CA ARG A 259 2.90 38.11 -13.17
C ARG A 259 4.29 38.68 -13.36
N ARG A 260 4.86 38.39 -14.53
CA ARG A 260 6.11 39.00 -14.96
C ARG A 260 5.77 40.16 -15.90
N GLU A 261 6.17 41.36 -15.54
CA GLU A 261 6.02 42.54 -16.38
C GLU A 261 7.41 42.98 -16.85
N MET A 262 7.48 43.36 -18.12
CA MET A 262 8.70 43.91 -18.71
C MET A 262 8.56 45.46 -18.77
N SER A 263 9.30 46.18 -17.95
CA SER A 263 9.38 47.62 -18.02
C SER A 263 10.84 48.03 -18.23
N ASP A 264 11.13 48.84 -19.25
CA ASP A 264 12.45 49.34 -19.62
C ASP A 264 13.54 48.27 -19.74
N GLY A 265 13.20 47.11 -20.29
CA GLY A 265 14.13 45.99 -20.49
C GLY A 265 14.46 45.20 -19.20
N LYS A 266 13.90 45.57 -18.05
CA LYS A 266 14.02 44.82 -16.79
C LYS A 266 12.73 44.06 -16.48
N ALA A 267 12.90 42.79 -16.07
CA ALA A 267 11.79 41.97 -15.60
C ALA A 267 11.45 42.37 -14.16
N THR A 268 10.25 42.89 -13.93
CA THR A 268 9.64 43.08 -12.61
C THR A 268 8.63 42.00 -12.35
N TYR A 269 8.56 41.51 -11.13
CA TYR A 269 7.60 40.47 -10.73
C TYR A 269 6.56 41.11 -9.81
N HIS A 270 5.31 41.08 -10.27
CA HIS A 270 4.14 41.49 -9.52
C HIS A 270 3.54 40.24 -8.81
N ASP A 271 3.37 40.30 -7.48
CA ASP A 271 2.83 39.23 -6.66
C ASP A 271 1.49 39.64 -6.01
N PRO A 272 0.33 39.36 -6.67
CA PRO A 272 -0.99 39.74 -6.16
C PRO A 272 -1.32 39.16 -4.79
N LEU A 273 -0.78 37.98 -4.44
CA LEU A 273 -0.97 37.36 -3.12
C LEU A 273 -0.30 38.20 -2.03
N GLN A 274 0.92 38.68 -2.29
CA GLN A 274 1.63 39.53 -1.35
C GLN A 274 1.01 40.95 -1.23
N GLU A 275 0.45 41.48 -2.31
CA GLU A 275 -0.27 42.75 -2.30
C GLU A 275 -1.59 42.61 -1.51
N LEU A 276 -2.32 41.53 -1.70
CA LEU A 276 -3.50 41.26 -0.91
C LEU A 276 -3.15 41.18 0.59
N ALA A 277 -2.07 40.48 0.95
CA ALA A 277 -1.60 40.39 2.33
C ALA A 277 -1.30 41.80 2.92
N LYS A 278 -0.65 42.70 2.17
CA LYS A 278 -0.36 44.07 2.60
C LYS A 278 -1.62 44.93 2.72
N SER A 279 -2.69 44.62 2.02
CA SER A 279 -3.96 45.36 2.06
C SER A 279 -4.88 44.96 3.20
N CYS A 280 -4.60 43.81 3.86
CA CYS A 280 -5.38 43.29 4.98
C CYS A 280 -4.87 43.80 6.33
N THR A 281 -5.73 43.90 7.31
CA THR A 281 -5.43 44.37 8.68
C THR A 281 -4.98 43.23 9.59
N SER A 282 -5.31 41.99 9.25
CA SER A 282 -4.97 40.79 10.02
C SER A 282 -4.74 39.56 9.11
N GLU A 283 -4.01 38.57 9.63
CA GLU A 283 -3.80 37.28 8.98
C GLU A 283 -5.13 36.57 8.69
N ASP A 284 -6.09 36.66 9.60
CA ASP A 284 -7.42 36.05 9.46
C ASP A 284 -8.24 36.70 8.34
N GLU A 285 -8.18 38.02 8.20
CA GLU A 285 -8.81 38.72 7.08
C GLU A 285 -8.17 38.30 5.76
N PHE A 286 -6.84 38.23 5.70
CA PHE A 286 -6.12 37.80 4.52
C PHE A 286 -6.51 36.37 4.12
N ARG A 287 -6.54 35.43 5.09
CA ARG A 287 -6.96 34.05 4.87
C ARG A 287 -8.40 33.97 4.33
N THR A 288 -9.32 34.70 4.94
CA THR A 288 -10.73 34.73 4.54
C THR A 288 -10.86 35.20 3.10
N ARG A 289 -10.20 36.29 2.71
CA ARG A 289 -10.23 36.78 1.33
C ARG A 289 -9.67 35.79 0.32
N VAL A 290 -8.58 35.09 0.65
CA VAL A 290 -8.01 34.04 -0.22
C VAL A 290 -9.01 32.91 -0.40
N LEU A 291 -9.65 32.43 0.68
CA LEU A 291 -10.66 31.36 0.62
C LEU A 291 -11.89 31.77 -0.20
N ASP A 292 -12.36 33.01 -0.04
CA ASP A 292 -13.50 33.55 -0.82
C ASP A 292 -13.18 33.59 -2.32
N LEU A 293 -11.97 33.99 -2.68
CA LEU A 293 -11.52 34.00 -4.08
C LEU A 293 -11.40 32.60 -4.67
N MET A 294 -11.16 31.58 -3.86
CA MET A 294 -11.05 30.20 -4.32
C MET A 294 -12.40 29.57 -4.69
N GLN A 295 -13.54 30.12 -4.20
CA GLN A 295 -14.90 29.67 -4.52
C GLN A 295 -15.06 28.15 -4.32
N LEU A 296 -14.70 27.63 -3.13
CA LEU A 296 -14.62 26.19 -2.87
C LEU A 296 -15.98 25.48 -3.01
N SER A 297 -17.09 26.16 -2.71
CA SER A 297 -18.45 25.62 -2.86
C SER A 297 -18.81 25.23 -4.29
N ASP A 298 -18.21 25.89 -5.28
CA ASP A 298 -18.53 25.70 -6.70
C ASP A 298 -17.70 24.56 -7.32
N ARG A 299 -16.71 24.03 -6.58
CA ARG A 299 -15.75 23.01 -7.04
C ARG A 299 -16.22 21.61 -6.73
N THR A 300 -17.32 21.20 -7.38
CA THR A 300 -18.00 19.93 -7.11
C THR A 300 -17.69 18.81 -8.09
N GLN A 301 -17.07 19.12 -9.24
CA GLN A 301 -16.79 18.13 -10.26
C GLN A 301 -15.73 17.13 -9.79
N ARG A 302 -16.00 15.84 -10.03
CA ARG A 302 -15.15 14.73 -9.59
C ARG A 302 -14.69 13.84 -10.72
N GLU A 303 -15.38 13.89 -11.86
CA GLU A 303 -15.07 13.07 -13.02
C GLU A 303 -15.01 13.94 -14.27
N LEU A 304 -13.99 13.72 -15.08
CA LEU A 304 -13.75 14.40 -16.34
C LEU A 304 -13.55 13.32 -17.40
N TRP A 305 -14.42 13.28 -18.39
CA TRP A 305 -14.38 12.28 -19.46
C TRP A 305 -13.98 12.90 -20.78
N TYR A 306 -13.22 12.14 -21.57
CA TYR A 306 -12.82 12.55 -22.90
C TYR A 306 -14.06 12.61 -23.81
N ASP A 307 -14.18 13.75 -24.53
CA ASP A 307 -15.20 13.92 -25.55
C ASP A 307 -14.53 13.92 -26.93
N SER A 308 -14.91 12.97 -27.77
CA SER A 308 -14.45 12.88 -29.16
C SER A 308 -14.80 14.12 -30.01
N ALA A 309 -15.81 14.89 -29.64
CA ALA A 309 -16.13 16.15 -30.27
C ALA A 309 -15.03 17.22 -30.11
N SER A 310 -14.15 17.08 -29.15
CA SER A 310 -13.00 17.97 -28.91
C SER A 310 -11.98 17.97 -30.06
N ARG A 311 -11.99 16.97 -30.96
CA ARG A 311 -11.04 16.74 -32.05
C ARG A 311 -9.57 16.61 -31.63
N LYS A 312 -9.29 16.48 -30.33
CA LYS A 312 -7.95 16.23 -29.79
C LYS A 312 -7.67 14.74 -29.75
N HIS A 313 -6.40 14.38 -29.80
CA HIS A 313 -5.99 13.01 -29.51
C HIS A 313 -6.30 12.70 -28.01
N PRO A 314 -6.83 11.51 -27.65
CA PRO A 314 -7.19 11.19 -26.26
C PRO A 314 -6.05 11.44 -25.26
N MET A 315 -4.84 11.00 -25.58
CA MET A 315 -3.67 11.19 -24.68
C MET A 315 -3.24 12.65 -24.56
N GLU A 316 -3.45 13.46 -25.60
CA GLU A 316 -3.23 14.92 -25.52
C GLU A 316 -4.25 15.56 -24.59
N TRP A 317 -5.51 15.19 -24.70
CA TRP A 317 -6.57 15.66 -23.82
C TRP A 317 -6.29 15.26 -22.35
N VAL A 318 -5.93 14.00 -22.11
CA VAL A 318 -5.55 13.52 -20.77
C VAL A 318 -4.40 14.35 -20.21
N THR A 319 -3.35 14.60 -21.01
CA THR A 319 -2.17 15.38 -20.60
C THR A 319 -2.54 16.81 -20.21
N GLU A 320 -3.32 17.49 -21.04
CA GLU A 320 -3.73 18.87 -20.78
C GLU A 320 -4.66 18.96 -19.58
N THR A 321 -5.66 18.06 -19.50
CA THR A 321 -6.63 18.04 -18.40
C THR A 321 -5.95 17.70 -17.09
N PHE A 322 -5.03 16.71 -17.08
CA PHE A 322 -4.22 16.38 -15.92
C PHE A 322 -3.41 17.59 -15.43
N LYS A 323 -2.75 18.32 -16.34
CA LYS A 323 -2.01 19.54 -16.00
C LYS A 323 -2.92 20.61 -15.40
N LEU A 324 -4.12 20.78 -15.93
CA LEU A 324 -5.09 21.75 -15.40
C LEU A 324 -5.55 21.37 -13.98
N VAL A 325 -5.85 20.09 -13.76
CA VAL A 325 -6.23 19.55 -12.45
C VAL A 325 -5.08 19.66 -11.45
N ASN A 326 -3.91 19.13 -11.79
CA ASN A 326 -2.72 19.12 -10.92
C ASN A 326 -2.26 20.53 -10.51
N ASN A 327 -2.55 21.53 -11.34
CA ASN A 327 -2.22 22.93 -11.08
C ASN A 327 -3.38 23.78 -10.50
N GLY A 328 -4.54 23.17 -10.21
CA GLY A 328 -5.70 23.89 -9.67
C GLY A 328 -6.30 24.95 -10.62
N ARG A 329 -6.21 24.74 -11.95
CA ARG A 329 -6.64 25.72 -12.95
C ARG A 329 -8.10 25.56 -13.42
N LEU A 330 -8.73 24.43 -13.10
CA LEU A 330 -10.15 24.23 -13.39
C LEU A 330 -11.01 24.90 -12.32
N LYS A 331 -12.04 25.63 -12.75
CA LYS A 331 -12.88 26.42 -11.84
C LYS A 331 -13.84 25.58 -11.01
N ASP A 332 -14.26 24.45 -11.53
CA ASP A 332 -15.25 23.53 -10.99
C ASP A 332 -14.63 22.31 -10.27
N VAL A 333 -13.29 22.21 -10.25
CA VAL A 333 -12.51 21.14 -9.62
C VAL A 333 -11.77 21.65 -8.40
N SER A 334 -11.90 20.94 -7.26
CA SER A 334 -11.12 21.19 -6.04
C SER A 334 -9.73 20.59 -6.13
N LEU A 335 -8.85 20.92 -5.20
CA LEU A 335 -7.54 20.25 -5.09
C LEU A 335 -7.74 18.76 -4.81
N PRO A 336 -7.09 17.87 -5.57
CA PRO A 336 -7.22 16.44 -5.37
C PRO A 336 -6.33 15.96 -4.21
N ARG A 337 -6.83 14.98 -3.46
CA ARG A 337 -6.05 14.12 -2.58
C ARG A 337 -5.42 12.97 -3.36
N SER A 338 -6.11 12.46 -4.37
CA SER A 338 -5.57 11.56 -5.39
C SER A 338 -6.24 11.78 -6.74
N ILE A 339 -5.54 11.43 -7.80
CA ILE A 339 -6.00 11.52 -9.20
C ILE A 339 -5.96 10.13 -9.80
N ASP A 340 -7.09 9.63 -10.29
CA ASP A 340 -7.17 8.39 -11.06
C ASP A 340 -7.20 8.74 -12.55
N LEU A 341 -6.17 8.32 -13.29
CA LEU A 341 -6.13 8.39 -14.75
C LEU A 341 -6.70 7.09 -15.31
N LEU A 342 -7.77 7.19 -16.07
CA LEU A 342 -8.49 6.07 -16.68
C LEU A 342 -8.08 5.96 -18.15
N VAL A 343 -7.47 4.81 -18.51
CA VAL A 343 -6.96 4.55 -19.86
C VAL A 343 -7.50 3.18 -20.32
N PRO A 344 -8.25 3.09 -21.44
CA PRO A 344 -8.96 1.87 -21.86
C PRO A 344 -8.08 0.65 -22.02
N GLU A 345 -6.90 0.83 -22.58
CA GLU A 345 -5.98 -0.27 -22.91
C GLU A 345 -4.89 -0.50 -21.85
N PHE A 346 -4.99 0.19 -20.71
CA PHE A 346 -3.97 0.13 -19.67
C PHE A 346 -3.82 -1.28 -19.07
N GLY A 347 -2.59 -1.68 -18.86
CA GLY A 347 -2.28 -2.94 -18.18
C GLY A 347 -2.39 -4.21 -19.03
N LYS A 348 -2.70 -4.13 -20.33
CA LYS A 348 -2.79 -5.32 -21.20
C LYS A 348 -1.52 -6.18 -21.20
N SER A 349 -0.36 -5.61 -20.99
CA SER A 349 0.91 -6.33 -20.90
C SER A 349 1.05 -7.21 -19.64
N PHE A 350 0.11 -7.10 -18.69
CA PHE A 350 0.08 -7.89 -17.46
C PHE A 350 -0.91 -9.07 -17.52
N GLY A 351 -1.23 -9.52 -18.73
CA GLY A 351 -2.12 -10.67 -18.94
C GLY A 351 -3.51 -10.44 -18.38
N ASP A 352 -3.95 -11.36 -17.53
CA ASP A 352 -5.27 -11.33 -16.91
C ASP A 352 -5.31 -10.58 -15.58
N LEU A 353 -4.19 -10.01 -15.12
CA LEU A 353 -4.14 -9.20 -13.91
C LEU A 353 -4.64 -7.77 -14.19
N GLU A 354 -5.42 -7.25 -13.28
CA GLU A 354 -5.83 -5.85 -13.28
C GLU A 354 -4.83 -5.02 -12.49
N ILE A 355 -4.10 -4.14 -13.18
CA ILE A 355 -3.02 -3.38 -12.58
C ILE A 355 -3.42 -1.92 -12.39
N THR A 356 -3.16 -1.41 -11.18
CA THR A 356 -3.13 0.01 -10.91
C THR A 356 -1.69 0.43 -10.65
N VAL A 357 -1.16 1.32 -11.46
CA VAL A 357 0.16 1.92 -11.24
C VAL A 357 -0.01 3.20 -10.42
N ILE A 358 0.77 3.30 -9.34
CA ILE A 358 0.69 4.42 -8.40
C ILE A 358 1.99 5.23 -8.49
N ASP A 359 1.87 6.47 -8.98
CA ASP A 359 2.92 7.47 -8.87
C ASP A 359 2.78 8.19 -7.53
N THR A 360 3.59 7.79 -6.54
CA THR A 360 3.52 8.39 -5.21
C THR A 360 4.15 9.79 -5.22
N LYS A 361 3.71 10.65 -4.32
CA LYS A 361 4.37 11.93 -4.08
C LYS A 361 5.84 11.69 -3.71
N GLY A 362 6.75 12.42 -4.36
CA GLY A 362 8.18 12.27 -4.12
C GLY A 362 8.57 12.38 -2.63
N VAL A 363 9.59 11.63 -2.24
CA VAL A 363 10.13 11.67 -0.88
C VAL A 363 11.07 12.88 -0.78
N ASP A 364 10.86 13.71 0.25
CA ASP A 364 11.70 14.90 0.51
C ASP A 364 12.71 14.57 1.62
N ASP A 365 12.31 14.88 2.87
CA ASP A 365 13.18 14.84 4.04
C ASP A 365 12.91 13.64 4.96
N VAL A 366 11.67 13.13 4.96
CA VAL A 366 11.21 12.05 5.83
C VAL A 366 10.80 10.88 4.96
N ALA A 367 11.62 9.83 4.97
CA ALA A 367 11.36 8.63 4.18
C ALA A 367 10.14 7.84 4.72
N VAL A 368 10.01 7.73 6.05
CA VAL A 368 8.91 6.97 6.66
C VAL A 368 7.72 7.87 6.89
N ARG A 369 6.83 7.93 5.90
CA ARG A 369 5.57 8.69 5.93
C ARG A 369 4.38 7.74 6.01
N GLU A 370 3.26 8.22 6.56
CA GLU A 370 2.03 7.44 6.74
C GLU A 370 1.45 6.92 5.41
N ASP A 371 1.46 7.74 4.36
CA ASP A 371 0.98 7.36 3.03
C ASP A 371 1.81 6.23 2.42
N LEU A 372 3.14 6.27 2.58
CA LEU A 372 4.04 5.23 2.10
C LEU A 372 3.92 3.96 2.95
N ASP A 373 3.80 4.10 4.28
CA ASP A 373 3.61 2.98 5.20
C ASP A 373 2.35 2.17 4.87
N LEU A 374 1.25 2.84 4.47
CA LEU A 374 0.04 2.18 3.99
C LEU A 374 0.31 1.33 2.73
N ARG A 375 1.12 1.84 1.79
CA ARG A 375 1.48 1.08 0.57
C ARG A 375 2.37 -0.12 0.88
N LEU A 376 3.28 0.04 1.84
CA LEU A 376 4.13 -1.05 2.30
C LEU A 376 3.33 -2.16 3.02
N LYS A 377 2.27 -1.81 3.75
CA LYS A 377 1.38 -2.74 4.46
C LYS A 377 0.42 -3.50 3.55
N ASP A 378 -0.01 -2.89 2.45
CA ASP A 378 -0.97 -3.51 1.55
C ASP A 378 -0.40 -4.78 0.89
N SER A 379 -1.05 -5.90 1.11
CA SER A 379 -0.63 -7.22 0.59
C SER A 379 -0.66 -7.31 -0.95
N ARG A 380 -1.46 -6.48 -1.61
CA ARG A 380 -1.63 -6.46 -3.07
C ARG A 380 -0.73 -5.47 -3.77
N THR A 381 0.07 -4.70 -3.04
CA THR A 381 0.95 -3.68 -3.61
C THR A 381 2.37 -4.22 -3.76
N ALA A 382 2.86 -4.30 -4.99
CA ALA A 382 4.28 -4.40 -5.29
C ALA A 382 4.90 -2.99 -5.18
N VAL A 383 6.04 -2.88 -4.50
CA VAL A 383 6.72 -1.61 -4.27
C VAL A 383 8.00 -1.54 -5.09
N VAL A 384 8.13 -0.48 -5.88
CA VAL A 384 9.29 -0.21 -6.73
C VAL A 384 9.97 1.06 -6.25
N PHE A 385 11.14 0.92 -5.65
CA PHE A 385 11.94 2.05 -5.22
C PHE A 385 12.74 2.63 -6.39
N CYS A 386 12.42 3.86 -6.79
CA CYS A 386 13.13 4.56 -7.86
C CYS A 386 14.33 5.32 -7.32
N SER A 387 15.48 5.15 -7.93
CA SER A 387 16.71 5.86 -7.60
C SER A 387 17.45 6.32 -8.85
N ARG A 388 18.27 7.36 -8.72
CA ARG A 388 19.24 7.70 -9.76
C ARG A 388 20.29 6.60 -9.82
N PHE A 389 20.84 6.36 -11.00
CA PHE A 389 21.81 5.30 -11.22
C PHE A 389 23.02 5.39 -10.27
N ASN A 390 23.62 6.57 -10.18
CA ASN A 390 24.80 6.77 -9.35
C ASN A 390 24.51 6.66 -7.84
N ASP A 391 23.30 7.04 -7.41
CA ASP A 391 22.90 7.11 -6.01
C ASP A 391 22.22 5.81 -5.52
N ALA A 392 21.96 4.84 -6.41
CA ALA A 392 21.24 3.60 -6.07
C ALA A 392 21.96 2.81 -4.95
N PRO A 393 21.20 2.31 -3.94
CA PRO A 393 19.73 2.25 -3.87
C PRO A 393 19.04 3.56 -3.47
N GLY A 394 19.80 4.62 -3.13
CA GLY A 394 19.30 5.89 -2.65
C GLY A 394 18.99 5.90 -1.15
N THR A 395 19.15 7.08 -0.52
CA THR A 395 19.00 7.22 0.94
C THR A 395 17.58 6.90 1.41
N SER A 396 16.56 7.39 0.69
CA SER A 396 15.16 7.16 1.04
C SER A 396 14.74 5.71 0.84
N ALA A 397 15.18 5.08 -0.25
CA ALA A 397 14.92 3.66 -0.49
C ALA A 397 15.54 2.80 0.62
N ARG A 398 16.82 3.05 0.96
CA ARG A 398 17.50 2.32 2.05
C ARG A 398 16.77 2.50 3.40
N ALA A 399 16.35 3.71 3.74
CA ALA A 399 15.62 3.98 4.98
C ALA A 399 14.26 3.27 5.02
N LEU A 400 13.51 3.25 3.91
CA LEU A 400 12.24 2.54 3.80
C LEU A 400 12.41 1.02 3.84
N LEU A 401 13.43 0.48 3.16
CA LEU A 401 13.77 -0.93 3.21
C LEU A 401 14.14 -1.37 4.63
N GLN A 402 14.94 -0.57 5.35
CA GLN A 402 15.26 -0.81 6.75
C GLN A 402 14.03 -0.75 7.65
N HIS A 403 13.13 0.22 7.40
CA HIS A 403 11.86 0.30 8.12
C HIS A 403 10.98 -0.92 7.87
N MET A 404 10.82 -1.35 6.61
CA MET A 404 10.08 -2.56 6.25
C MET A 404 10.62 -3.79 6.99
N ARG A 405 11.94 -4.00 6.94
CA ARG A 405 12.57 -5.12 7.63
C ARG A 405 12.35 -5.09 9.13
N GLN A 406 12.48 -3.92 9.74
CA GLN A 406 12.28 -3.76 11.18
C GLN A 406 10.83 -3.93 11.63
N THR A 407 9.87 -3.69 10.74
CA THR A 407 8.43 -3.68 11.07
C THR A 407 7.67 -4.82 10.40
N PHE A 408 8.08 -5.26 9.19
CA PHE A 408 7.35 -6.21 8.35
C PHE A 408 8.32 -7.16 7.64
N SER A 409 9.10 -7.96 8.40
CA SER A 409 10.13 -8.86 7.86
C SER A 409 9.60 -9.88 6.83
N ASP A 410 8.37 -10.35 7.01
CA ASP A 410 7.67 -11.27 6.11
C ASP A 410 7.50 -10.73 4.67
N ARG A 411 7.52 -9.42 4.49
CA ARG A 411 7.32 -8.80 3.18
C ARG A 411 8.52 -8.81 2.27
N PHE A 412 9.71 -8.97 2.81
CA PHE A 412 10.91 -9.24 2.02
C PHE A 412 10.86 -10.62 1.38
N ASP A 413 10.39 -11.60 2.16
CA ASP A 413 10.32 -13.00 1.72
C ASP A 413 9.30 -13.20 0.59
N THR A 414 8.30 -12.31 0.48
CA THR A 414 7.28 -12.39 -0.58
C THR A 414 7.67 -11.76 -1.92
N GLY A 415 8.88 -11.23 -2.07
CA GLY A 415 9.32 -10.60 -3.32
C GLY A 415 8.57 -9.34 -3.71
N LYS A 416 7.88 -8.68 -2.77
CA LYS A 416 7.06 -7.49 -3.03
C LYS A 416 7.83 -6.23 -3.37
N VAL A 417 9.14 -6.24 -3.17
CA VAL A 417 9.98 -5.06 -3.26
C VAL A 417 10.98 -5.23 -4.38
N SER A 418 11.19 -4.18 -5.17
CA SER A 418 12.27 -4.07 -6.16
C SER A 418 12.83 -2.65 -6.19
N ILE A 419 14.02 -2.50 -6.72
CA ILE A 419 14.66 -1.20 -6.93
C ILE A 419 14.75 -0.95 -8.43
N LEU A 420 14.24 0.18 -8.90
CA LEU A 420 14.37 0.65 -10.27
C LEU A 420 15.40 1.79 -10.31
N SER A 421 16.54 1.51 -10.89
CA SER A 421 17.59 2.48 -11.11
C SER A 421 17.40 3.15 -12.48
N LEU A 422 17.49 4.48 -12.52
CA LEU A 422 17.24 5.30 -13.70
C LEU A 422 18.55 5.94 -14.19
N PRO A 423 19.32 5.23 -15.06
CA PRO A 423 20.54 5.74 -15.64
C PRO A 423 20.26 6.84 -16.68
N ARG A 424 21.16 7.80 -16.75
CA ARG A 424 21.26 8.75 -17.87
C ARG A 424 22.26 8.26 -18.89
N ALA A 425 22.24 8.88 -20.07
CA ALA A 425 23.17 8.53 -21.14
C ALA A 425 24.64 8.52 -20.67
N GLY A 426 25.31 7.40 -20.84
CA GLY A 426 26.72 7.20 -20.50
C GLY A 426 27.03 6.86 -19.04
N GLU A 427 26.09 6.98 -18.10
CA GLU A 427 26.35 6.66 -16.68
C GLU A 427 26.68 5.18 -16.49
N ALA A 428 25.97 4.28 -17.16
CA ALA A 428 26.23 2.84 -17.08
C ALA A 428 27.61 2.46 -17.58
N ARG A 429 28.04 3.02 -18.72
CA ARG A 429 29.38 2.78 -19.27
C ARG A 429 30.51 3.41 -18.45
N ALA A 430 30.20 4.38 -17.60
CA ALA A 430 31.19 4.96 -16.71
C ALA A 430 31.49 4.08 -15.49
N MET A 431 30.70 3.02 -15.24
CA MET A 431 30.98 2.04 -14.19
C MET A 431 32.29 1.31 -14.48
N LYS A 432 32.98 0.93 -13.39
CA LYS A 432 34.23 0.18 -13.45
C LYS A 432 34.05 -1.15 -12.76
N ASP A 433 34.73 -2.14 -13.29
CA ASP A 433 34.89 -3.43 -12.63
C ASP A 433 35.91 -3.39 -11.48
N ASP A 434 36.13 -4.54 -10.84
CA ASP A 434 37.09 -4.67 -9.75
C ASP A 434 38.56 -4.45 -10.17
N MET A 435 38.84 -4.50 -11.50
CA MET A 435 40.14 -4.23 -12.08
C MET A 435 40.34 -2.75 -12.46
N GLY A 436 39.28 -1.95 -12.35
CA GLY A 436 39.25 -0.53 -12.68
C GLY A 436 38.97 -0.23 -14.15
N GLU A 437 38.57 -1.22 -14.94
CA GLU A 437 38.21 -1.06 -16.36
C GLU A 437 36.75 -0.62 -16.50
N HIS A 438 36.48 0.25 -17.49
CA HIS A 438 35.13 0.73 -17.75
C HIS A 438 34.27 -0.33 -18.43
N ALA A 439 32.99 -0.35 -18.14
CA ALA A 439 32.02 -1.21 -18.79
C ALA A 439 31.99 -0.96 -20.31
N LEU A 440 32.01 -2.03 -21.10
CA LEU A 440 32.00 -2.00 -22.56
C LEU A 440 30.61 -1.66 -23.12
N SER A 441 29.57 -1.95 -22.38
CA SER A 441 28.17 -1.70 -22.75
C SER A 441 27.35 -1.22 -21.57
N ASP A 442 26.18 -0.64 -21.84
CA ASP A 442 25.25 -0.24 -20.79
C ASP A 442 24.76 -1.46 -20.00
N ALA A 443 24.55 -2.61 -20.65
CA ALA A 443 24.17 -3.86 -20.01
C ALA A 443 25.22 -4.36 -19.00
N GLU A 444 26.52 -4.27 -19.36
CA GLU A 444 27.60 -4.63 -18.45
C GLU A 444 27.69 -3.66 -17.27
N GLY A 445 27.49 -2.36 -17.52
CA GLY A 445 27.42 -1.36 -16.47
C GLY A 445 26.24 -1.59 -15.49
N TYR A 446 25.11 -2.09 -15.99
CA TYR A 446 23.97 -2.50 -15.16
C TYR A 446 24.33 -3.71 -14.27
N ILE A 447 25.07 -4.68 -14.80
CA ILE A 447 25.55 -5.83 -14.03
C ILE A 447 26.47 -5.35 -12.90
N PHE A 448 27.46 -4.50 -13.18
CA PHE A 448 28.40 -3.99 -12.17
C PHE A 448 27.65 -3.20 -11.09
N LYS A 449 26.73 -2.32 -11.48
CA LYS A 449 25.91 -1.58 -10.52
C LYS A 449 25.01 -2.48 -9.67
N GLY A 450 24.40 -3.48 -10.31
CA GLY A 450 23.57 -4.48 -9.63
C GLY A 450 24.36 -5.25 -8.57
N MET A 451 25.57 -5.69 -8.89
CA MET A 451 26.47 -6.38 -7.95
C MET A 451 26.86 -5.47 -6.78
N GLN A 452 27.23 -4.21 -7.07
CA GLN A 452 27.56 -3.22 -6.04
C GLN A 452 26.39 -3.02 -5.05
N VAL A 453 25.19 -2.73 -5.56
CA VAL A 453 24.02 -2.46 -4.72
C VAL A 453 23.59 -3.70 -3.95
N SER A 454 23.63 -4.87 -4.59
CA SER A 454 23.31 -6.14 -3.92
C SER A 454 24.28 -6.41 -2.77
N GLY A 455 25.57 -6.11 -2.92
CA GLY A 455 26.58 -6.19 -1.86
C GLY A 455 26.32 -5.23 -0.71
N GLU A 456 25.95 -3.99 -1.03
CA GLU A 456 25.58 -2.97 -0.02
C GLU A 456 24.34 -3.39 0.77
N LEU A 457 23.29 -3.86 0.08
CA LEU A 457 22.06 -4.32 0.72
C LEU A 457 22.29 -5.58 1.56
N ALA A 458 23.13 -6.50 1.10
CA ALA A 458 23.51 -7.68 1.87
C ALA A 458 24.26 -7.30 3.17
N SER A 459 25.12 -6.27 3.11
CA SER A 459 25.80 -5.72 4.29
C SER A 459 24.84 -5.09 5.29
N ASP A 460 23.74 -4.53 4.80
CA ASP A 460 22.64 -4.01 5.63
C ASP A 460 21.66 -5.14 6.06
N ASP A 461 22.01 -6.39 5.82
CA ASP A 461 21.21 -7.60 6.13
C ASP A 461 19.86 -7.63 5.34
N MET A 462 19.85 -7.14 4.11
CA MET A 462 18.73 -7.09 3.18
C MET A 462 19.07 -7.76 1.84
N PRO A 463 19.46 -9.05 1.83
CA PRO A 463 19.80 -9.72 0.58
C PRO A 463 18.57 -9.97 -0.29
N GLY A 464 18.79 -10.16 -1.58
CA GLY A 464 17.76 -10.67 -2.49
C GLY A 464 16.76 -9.65 -3.02
N VAL A 465 16.93 -8.34 -2.76
CA VAL A 465 16.07 -7.32 -3.36
C VAL A 465 16.42 -7.16 -4.85
N PRO A 466 15.47 -7.41 -5.78
CA PRO A 466 15.73 -7.32 -7.22
C PRO A 466 16.09 -5.89 -7.66
N MET A 467 17.06 -5.78 -8.55
CA MET A 467 17.45 -4.53 -9.21
C MET A 467 16.98 -4.54 -10.66
N LEU A 468 16.27 -3.48 -11.03
CA LEU A 468 15.85 -3.20 -12.41
C LEU A 468 16.55 -1.92 -12.90
N PHE A 469 16.82 -1.83 -14.19
CA PHE A 469 17.43 -0.67 -14.81
C PHE A 469 16.56 -0.20 -15.97
N PHE A 470 16.39 1.11 -16.10
CA PHE A 470 15.62 1.66 -17.21
C PHE A 470 16.12 3.04 -17.62
N ASN A 471 16.82 3.07 -18.74
CA ASN A 471 17.13 4.31 -19.45
C ASN A 471 16.00 4.62 -20.43
N VAL A 472 15.24 5.68 -20.19
CA VAL A 472 14.06 6.06 -21.00
C VAL A 472 14.38 6.35 -22.48
N GLU A 473 15.66 6.63 -22.81
CA GLU A 473 16.10 6.95 -24.17
C GLU A 473 16.65 5.72 -24.92
N ALA A 474 17.10 4.69 -24.20
CA ALA A 474 17.85 3.59 -24.82
C ALA A 474 17.22 2.21 -24.57
N ASP A 475 16.55 1.99 -23.43
CA ASP A 475 16.09 0.66 -23.06
C ASP A 475 14.65 0.40 -23.52
N ASP A 476 14.34 -0.88 -23.76
CA ASP A 476 12.99 -1.32 -24.08
C ASP A 476 12.13 -1.41 -22.80
N ALA A 477 11.08 -0.60 -22.76
CA ALA A 477 10.12 -0.60 -21.67
C ALA A 477 9.42 -1.96 -21.46
N ALA A 478 9.28 -2.77 -22.51
CA ALA A 478 8.65 -4.08 -22.43
C ALA A 478 9.45 -5.03 -21.53
N THR A 479 10.77 -4.94 -21.50
CA THR A 479 11.63 -5.74 -20.61
C THR A 479 11.31 -5.45 -19.15
N VAL A 480 11.28 -4.18 -18.74
CA VAL A 480 10.99 -3.81 -17.35
C VAL A 480 9.53 -4.14 -16.97
N ARG A 481 8.58 -3.93 -17.89
CA ARG A 481 7.19 -4.39 -17.66
C ARG A 481 7.11 -5.90 -17.43
N GLY A 482 7.89 -6.67 -18.22
CA GLY A 482 7.98 -8.12 -18.05
C GLY A 482 8.49 -8.52 -16.67
N GLU A 483 9.52 -7.84 -16.15
CA GLU A 483 10.05 -8.08 -14.79
C GLU A 483 9.05 -7.71 -13.70
N LEU A 484 8.33 -6.60 -13.85
CA LEU A 484 7.26 -6.22 -12.92
C LEU A 484 6.11 -7.24 -12.94
N PHE A 485 5.75 -7.74 -14.12
CA PHE A 485 4.76 -8.80 -14.25
C PHE A 485 5.24 -10.11 -13.61
N ALA A 486 6.49 -10.48 -13.82
CA ALA A 486 7.10 -11.63 -13.16
C ALA A 486 7.13 -11.48 -11.64
N GLN A 487 7.37 -10.26 -11.13
CA GLN A 487 7.30 -9.97 -9.69
C GLN A 487 5.90 -10.22 -9.12
N LEU A 488 4.85 -9.71 -9.78
CA LEU A 488 3.47 -9.93 -9.36
C LEU A 488 3.08 -11.41 -9.42
N ASN A 489 3.52 -12.12 -10.46
CA ASN A 489 3.27 -13.55 -10.57
C ASN A 489 3.97 -14.34 -9.46
N ARG A 490 5.23 -14.03 -9.15
CA ARG A 490 5.92 -14.66 -8.00
C ARG A 490 5.18 -14.45 -6.68
N MET A 491 4.67 -13.24 -6.42
CA MET A 491 3.84 -12.97 -5.24
C MET A 491 2.59 -13.88 -5.19
N ARG A 492 1.94 -14.08 -6.33
CA ARG A 492 0.75 -14.92 -6.45
C ARG A 492 1.10 -16.41 -6.37
N GLU A 493 2.19 -16.85 -7.01
CA GLU A 493 2.68 -18.23 -6.96
C GLU A 493 3.04 -18.63 -5.54
N THR A 494 3.81 -17.81 -4.82
CA THR A 494 4.12 -18.06 -3.41
C THR A 494 2.85 -18.17 -2.54
N ALA A 495 1.85 -17.33 -2.80
CA ALA A 495 0.58 -17.41 -2.09
C ALA A 495 -0.22 -18.67 -2.48
N ALA A 496 -0.15 -19.11 -3.74
CA ALA A 496 -0.81 -20.32 -4.21
C ALA A 496 -0.15 -21.59 -3.66
N GLU A 497 1.19 -21.64 -3.63
CA GLU A 497 1.93 -22.74 -3.00
C GLU A 497 1.57 -22.85 -1.52
N HIS A 498 1.54 -21.72 -0.81
CA HIS A 498 1.12 -21.70 0.59
C HIS A 498 -0.34 -22.19 0.77
N LEU A 499 -1.25 -21.84 -0.13
CA LEU A 499 -2.63 -22.32 -0.11
C LEU A 499 -2.71 -23.83 -0.29
N LEU A 500 -1.93 -24.41 -1.23
CA LEU A 500 -1.87 -25.87 -1.41
C LEU A 500 -1.31 -26.59 -0.17
N ASP A 501 -0.25 -26.04 0.44
CA ASP A 501 0.31 -26.59 1.68
C ASP A 501 -0.73 -26.61 2.80
N LEU A 502 -1.56 -25.56 2.89
CA LEU A 502 -2.66 -25.53 3.84
C LEU A 502 -3.72 -26.59 3.53
N CYS A 503 -4.11 -26.74 2.25
CA CYS A 503 -5.07 -27.77 1.83
C CYS A 503 -4.55 -29.17 2.16
N ALA A 504 -3.31 -29.49 1.78
CA ALA A 504 -2.69 -30.77 2.07
C ALA A 504 -2.61 -31.06 3.57
N ALA A 505 -2.24 -30.04 4.38
CA ALA A 505 -2.20 -30.18 5.83
C ALA A 505 -3.58 -30.47 6.46
N VAL A 506 -4.64 -29.89 5.88
CA VAL A 506 -6.02 -30.18 6.31
C VAL A 506 -6.44 -31.58 5.93
N GLU A 507 -6.20 -32.02 4.71
CA GLU A 507 -6.55 -33.37 4.24
C GLU A 507 -5.85 -34.45 5.09
N GLU A 508 -4.54 -34.24 5.37
CA GLU A 508 -3.82 -35.17 6.24
C GLU A 508 -4.38 -35.19 7.67
N LEU A 509 -4.82 -34.06 8.22
CA LEU A 509 -5.47 -34.02 9.53
C LEU A 509 -6.79 -34.79 9.53
N ILE A 510 -7.59 -34.70 8.48
CA ILE A 510 -8.87 -35.42 8.34
C ILE A 510 -8.63 -36.93 8.16
N GLU A 511 -7.65 -37.32 7.33
CA GLU A 511 -7.36 -38.75 7.06
C GLU A 511 -6.76 -39.51 8.26
N ASN A 512 -5.91 -38.82 9.02
CA ASN A 512 -5.17 -39.42 10.14
C ASN A 512 -5.81 -39.22 11.52
N HIS A 513 -7.06 -38.75 11.58
CA HIS A 513 -7.73 -38.44 12.86
C HIS A 513 -7.93 -39.65 13.80
N GLU A 514 -7.94 -40.87 13.29
CA GLU A 514 -8.17 -42.07 14.07
C GLU A 514 -6.95 -42.59 14.86
N THR A 515 -5.77 -41.99 14.67
CA THR A 515 -4.56 -42.47 15.36
C THR A 515 -4.42 -41.88 16.77
N GLN A 516 -4.66 -42.68 17.82
CA GLN A 516 -4.43 -42.33 19.23
C GLN A 516 -3.05 -41.76 19.50
N ALA A 517 -2.03 -42.20 18.75
CA ALA A 517 -0.66 -41.71 18.87
C ALA A 517 -0.51 -40.24 18.50
N MET A 518 -1.26 -39.74 17.48
CA MET A 518 -1.23 -38.35 17.10
C MET A 518 -1.90 -37.46 18.15
N SER A 519 -3.01 -37.93 18.74
CA SER A 519 -3.69 -37.19 19.82
C SER A 519 -2.77 -37.04 21.04
N ALA A 520 -2.08 -38.10 21.43
CA ALA A 520 -1.14 -38.07 22.57
C ALA A 520 0.07 -37.16 22.31
N ALA A 521 0.62 -37.15 21.08
CA ALA A 521 1.73 -36.28 20.72
C ALA A 521 1.32 -34.80 20.72
N VAL A 522 0.11 -34.49 20.22
CA VAL A 522 -0.47 -33.12 20.23
C VAL A 522 -0.71 -32.64 21.65
N GLU A 523 -1.24 -33.51 22.53
CA GLU A 523 -1.45 -33.19 23.95
C GLU A 523 -0.15 -32.86 24.67
N GLU A 524 0.91 -33.64 24.43
CA GLU A 524 2.23 -33.40 25.02
C GLU A 524 2.84 -32.07 24.55
N VAL A 525 2.68 -31.73 23.24
CA VAL A 525 3.10 -30.42 22.71
C VAL A 525 2.35 -29.29 23.41
N ALA A 526 1.04 -29.45 23.59
CA ALA A 526 0.20 -28.47 24.27
C ALA A 526 0.65 -28.22 25.72
N ASN A 527 0.89 -29.29 26.47
CA ASN A 527 1.33 -29.23 27.88
C ASN A 527 2.67 -28.54 27.98
N ARG A 528 3.64 -28.87 27.13
CA ARG A 528 4.97 -28.24 27.11
C ARG A 528 4.88 -26.77 26.70
N MET A 529 4.02 -26.44 25.71
CA MET A 529 3.81 -25.05 25.28
C MET A 529 3.17 -24.19 26.36
N SER A 530 2.13 -24.71 27.03
CA SER A 530 1.49 -24.03 28.18
C SER A 530 2.52 -23.74 29.30
N SER A 531 3.35 -24.72 29.62
CA SER A 531 4.42 -24.58 30.61
C SER A 531 5.42 -23.49 30.19
N PHE A 532 5.85 -23.48 28.94
CA PHE A 532 6.73 -22.43 28.41
C PHE A 532 6.11 -21.03 28.51
N LEU A 533 4.83 -20.88 28.12
CA LEU A 533 4.12 -19.60 28.13
C LEU A 533 3.92 -19.08 29.56
N HIS A 534 3.59 -19.94 30.50
CA HIS A 534 3.48 -19.56 31.92
C HIS A 534 4.82 -19.12 32.52
N ALA A 535 5.90 -19.81 32.17
CA ALA A 535 7.25 -19.45 32.65
C ALA A 535 7.76 -18.12 32.03
N ASN A 536 7.35 -17.81 30.81
CA ASN A 536 7.83 -16.67 30.01
C ASN A 536 6.74 -15.63 29.71
N ARG A 537 5.77 -15.45 30.59
CA ARG A 537 4.56 -14.63 30.32
C ARG A 537 4.82 -13.14 30.17
N ARG A 538 5.89 -12.62 30.76
CA ARG A 538 6.11 -11.17 30.87
C ARG A 538 6.80 -10.61 29.62
N LEU A 539 6.29 -9.47 29.15
CA LEU A 539 6.99 -8.64 28.17
C LEU A 539 8.31 -8.12 28.77
N GLY A 540 9.36 -8.07 28.01
CA GLY A 540 10.66 -7.50 28.44
C GLY A 540 10.52 -6.05 28.95
N ALA A 541 11.49 -5.61 29.75
CA ALA A 541 11.52 -4.24 30.26
C ALA A 541 11.63 -3.24 29.09
N ARG A 542 11.10 -2.02 29.29
CA ARG A 542 11.22 -0.94 28.33
C ARG A 542 12.70 -0.62 28.10
N GLU A 543 13.13 -0.67 26.84
CA GLU A 543 14.52 -0.37 26.46
C GLU A 543 14.65 1.04 25.88
N ARG A 544 13.56 1.59 25.32
CA ARG A 544 13.57 2.86 24.61
C ARG A 544 12.29 3.64 24.84
N LEU A 545 12.38 4.96 24.87
CA LEU A 545 11.20 5.83 24.92
C LEU A 545 10.64 6.04 23.52
N ALA A 546 9.33 5.97 23.37
CA ALA A 546 8.62 6.08 22.08
C ALA A 546 8.94 7.37 21.30
N HIS A 547 9.17 8.48 21.99
CA HIS A 547 9.41 9.78 21.36
C HIS A 547 10.86 9.94 20.83
N VAL A 548 11.80 9.05 21.13
CA VAL A 548 13.20 9.17 20.70
C VAL A 548 13.33 9.23 19.18
N ASP A 549 12.52 8.44 18.46
CA ASP A 549 12.52 8.46 16.99
C ASP A 549 11.98 9.80 16.44
N ALA A 550 10.93 10.33 17.05
CA ALA A 550 10.39 11.65 16.69
C ALA A 550 11.44 12.76 16.89
N ILE A 551 12.14 12.76 18.02
CA ILE A 551 13.18 13.74 18.32
C ILE A 551 14.38 13.60 17.38
N ASN A 552 14.81 12.38 17.08
CA ASN A 552 15.89 12.16 16.13
C ASN A 552 15.50 12.58 14.71
N THR A 553 14.28 12.30 14.28
CA THR A 553 13.76 12.75 13.00
C THR A 553 13.75 14.28 12.92
N ILE A 554 13.29 14.98 13.97
CA ILE A 554 13.31 16.44 14.04
C ILE A 554 14.73 17.00 13.93
N ARG A 555 15.69 16.42 14.63
CA ARG A 555 17.10 16.84 14.57
C ARG A 555 17.72 16.60 13.20
N GLY A 556 17.32 15.51 12.52
CA GLY A 556 17.81 15.07 11.22
C GLY A 556 17.14 15.70 10.01
N VAL A 557 15.98 16.35 10.16
CA VAL A 557 15.25 16.99 9.05
C VAL A 557 16.19 17.90 8.25
N ARG A 558 16.24 17.73 6.94
CA ARG A 558 17.15 18.49 6.06
C ARG A 558 16.82 19.99 6.06
N TYR A 559 15.54 20.33 5.85
CA TYR A 559 15.08 21.71 5.76
C TYR A 559 14.35 22.15 7.03
N ALA A 560 14.77 23.28 7.61
CA ALA A 560 14.10 23.86 8.76
C ALA A 560 12.64 24.27 8.48
N SER A 561 12.31 24.51 7.21
CA SER A 561 10.96 24.82 6.73
C SER A 561 9.99 23.67 6.91
N THR A 562 10.41 22.43 6.66
CA THR A 562 9.59 21.23 6.90
C THR A 562 9.20 21.12 8.38
N LEU A 563 10.15 21.34 9.27
CA LEU A 563 9.89 21.33 10.72
C LEU A 563 9.01 22.50 11.14
N TRP A 564 9.22 23.68 10.58
CA TRP A 564 8.36 24.83 10.88
C TRP A 564 6.94 24.59 10.43
N ALA A 565 6.72 23.96 9.26
CA ALA A 565 5.40 23.54 8.81
C ALA A 565 4.73 22.57 9.80
N ALA A 566 5.48 21.63 10.33
CA ALA A 566 4.99 20.70 11.35
C ALA A 566 4.62 21.43 12.66
N THR A 567 5.41 22.40 13.11
CA THR A 567 5.08 23.18 14.32
C THR A 567 3.79 23.98 14.16
N ARG A 568 3.52 24.53 12.97
CA ARG A 568 2.27 25.27 12.67
C ARG A 568 1.04 24.38 12.60
N ARG A 569 1.20 23.09 12.38
CA ARG A 569 0.14 22.08 12.34
C ARG A 569 0.13 21.17 13.57
N SER A 570 0.62 21.68 14.68
CA SER A 570 0.66 20.94 15.94
C SER A 570 1.26 19.54 15.82
N GLY A 571 2.26 19.39 14.94
CA GLY A 571 2.98 18.14 14.70
C GLY A 571 2.36 17.23 13.65
N GLU A 572 1.20 17.55 13.09
CA GLU A 572 0.51 16.73 12.08
C GLU A 572 0.68 17.33 10.67
N TYR A 573 1.87 17.31 10.16
CA TYR A 573 2.18 17.72 8.79
C TYR A 573 2.49 16.50 7.91
N SER A 574 1.92 16.41 6.72
CA SER A 574 2.10 15.27 5.82
C SER A 574 3.56 14.98 5.47
N GLY A 575 4.42 16.02 5.42
CA GLY A 575 5.86 15.85 5.22
C GLY A 575 6.64 15.49 6.49
N LEU A 576 6.06 15.69 7.69
CA LEU A 576 6.66 15.37 8.99
C LEU A 576 5.56 15.26 10.05
N ASN A 577 5.02 14.07 10.22
CA ASN A 577 4.01 13.79 11.26
C ASN A 577 4.69 13.29 12.53
N ILE A 578 4.77 14.14 13.55
CA ILE A 578 5.44 13.83 14.83
C ILE A 578 4.70 12.73 15.60
N VAL A 579 3.36 12.73 15.56
CA VAL A 579 2.55 11.70 16.21
C VAL A 579 2.83 10.32 15.58
N HIS A 580 2.93 10.25 14.27
CA HIS A 580 3.29 9.02 13.56
C HIS A 580 4.70 8.54 13.95
N GLN A 581 5.67 9.43 14.06
CA GLN A 581 7.03 9.09 14.49
C GLN A 581 7.08 8.54 15.93
N VAL A 582 6.22 9.04 16.82
CA VAL A 582 6.06 8.47 18.18
C VAL A 582 5.48 7.07 18.12
N GLY A 583 4.50 6.82 17.25
CA GLY A 583 3.96 5.47 17.02
C GLY A 583 5.03 4.50 16.54
N ILE A 584 5.87 4.90 15.57
CA ILE A 584 7.02 4.11 15.10
C ILE A 584 7.98 3.80 16.25
N GLY A 585 8.32 4.80 17.07
CA GLY A 585 9.19 4.60 18.22
C GLY A 585 8.61 3.63 19.26
N ALA A 586 7.30 3.67 19.48
CA ALA A 586 6.60 2.71 20.34
C ALA A 586 6.68 1.27 19.81
N ALA A 587 6.48 1.07 18.49
CA ALA A 587 6.61 -0.24 17.87
C ALA A 587 8.06 -0.76 17.93
N ARG A 588 9.05 0.11 17.74
CA ARG A 588 10.47 -0.26 17.86
C ARG A 588 10.87 -0.68 19.26
N ASP A 589 10.41 0.05 20.29
CA ASP A 589 10.60 -0.38 21.68
C ASP A 589 9.96 -1.75 21.94
N ALA A 590 8.69 -1.90 21.54
CA ALA A 590 7.97 -3.15 21.67
C ALA A 590 8.71 -4.33 21.00
N ARG A 591 9.28 -4.10 19.81
CA ARG A 591 10.08 -5.10 19.11
C ARG A 591 11.32 -5.49 19.88
N LEU A 592 12.13 -4.52 20.33
CA LEU A 592 13.34 -4.80 21.14
C LEU A 592 13.01 -5.66 22.36
N ARG A 593 11.90 -5.33 23.03
CA ARG A 593 11.41 -6.02 24.23
C ARG A 593 10.96 -7.47 23.97
N CYS A 594 10.35 -7.73 22.81
CA CYS A 594 9.82 -9.06 22.50
C CYS A 594 10.78 -9.95 21.70
N ASP A 595 11.82 -9.40 21.05
CA ASP A 595 12.70 -10.17 20.17
C ASP A 595 13.42 -11.32 20.87
N SER A 596 13.90 -11.12 22.10
CA SER A 596 14.53 -12.19 22.88
C SER A 596 13.54 -13.30 23.25
N TRP A 597 12.30 -12.91 23.54
CA TRP A 597 11.23 -13.85 23.85
C TRP A 597 10.87 -14.72 22.64
N PHE A 598 10.71 -14.11 21.45
CA PHE A 598 10.42 -14.87 20.23
C PHE A 598 11.59 -15.78 19.82
N LYS A 599 12.85 -15.33 19.99
CA LYS A 599 14.01 -16.20 19.79
C LYS A 599 14.01 -17.40 20.74
N SER A 600 13.61 -17.20 22.00
CA SER A 600 13.46 -18.29 22.96
C SER A 600 12.33 -19.25 22.59
N LEU A 601 11.21 -18.71 22.09
CA LEU A 601 10.11 -19.52 21.57
C LEU A 601 10.54 -20.35 20.35
N ASP A 602 11.23 -19.73 19.38
CA ASP A 602 11.74 -20.44 18.20
C ASP A 602 12.70 -21.58 18.58
N ALA A 603 13.61 -21.30 19.51
CA ALA A 603 14.53 -22.34 20.05
C ALA A 603 13.73 -23.48 20.73
N PHE A 604 12.70 -23.13 21.49
CA PHE A 604 11.82 -24.10 22.14
C PHE A 604 11.05 -24.95 21.13
N LEU A 605 10.44 -24.32 20.11
CA LEU A 605 9.71 -25.03 19.04
C LEU A 605 10.64 -25.94 18.23
N ASN A 606 11.86 -25.50 17.95
CA ASN A 606 12.88 -26.34 17.29
C ASN A 606 13.28 -27.52 18.15
N ALA A 607 13.33 -27.37 19.45
CA ALA A 607 13.59 -28.50 20.37
C ALA A 607 12.44 -29.51 20.38
N LEU A 608 11.17 -29.02 20.29
CA LEU A 608 10.00 -29.92 20.14
C LEU A 608 10.02 -30.68 18.81
N LYS A 609 10.40 -30.01 17.71
CA LYS A 609 10.53 -30.67 16.39
C LYS A 609 11.62 -31.75 16.37
N ALA A 610 12.68 -31.56 17.12
CA ALA A 610 13.78 -32.53 17.22
C ALA A 610 13.43 -33.75 18.07
N ASP A 611 12.34 -33.72 18.84
CA ASP A 611 11.88 -34.82 19.69
C ASP A 611 11.16 -35.88 18.83
N ALA A 612 11.78 -37.04 18.63
CA ALA A 612 11.23 -38.15 17.86
C ALA A 612 9.83 -38.63 18.35
N GLY A 613 9.56 -38.47 19.66
CA GLY A 613 8.24 -38.80 20.25
C GLY A 613 7.12 -37.85 19.81
N LEU A 614 7.46 -36.67 19.28
CA LEU A 614 6.53 -35.66 18.85
C LEU A 614 6.45 -35.53 17.31
N ALA A 615 7.08 -36.42 16.55
CA ALA A 615 7.12 -36.34 15.07
C ALA A 615 5.71 -36.26 14.44
N LEU A 616 4.71 -36.96 15.01
CA LEU A 616 3.32 -36.92 14.55
C LEU A 616 2.65 -35.56 14.81
N ALA A 617 3.19 -34.74 15.70
CA ALA A 617 2.69 -33.38 16.02
C ALA A 617 3.49 -32.28 15.32
N GLU A 618 4.41 -32.60 14.39
CA GLU A 618 5.27 -31.61 13.70
C GLU A 618 4.47 -30.44 13.10
N LYS A 619 3.37 -30.75 12.41
CA LYS A 619 2.50 -29.73 11.82
C LYS A 619 1.82 -28.82 12.86
N THR A 620 1.49 -29.38 14.02
CA THR A 620 0.98 -28.60 15.16
C THR A 620 2.04 -27.62 15.67
N ILE A 621 3.28 -28.07 15.80
CA ILE A 621 4.41 -27.24 16.20
C ILE A 621 4.65 -26.11 15.17
N GLU A 622 4.57 -26.41 13.88
CA GLU A 622 4.67 -25.39 12.82
C GLU A 622 3.54 -24.37 12.87
N GLN A 623 2.32 -24.85 13.13
CA GLN A 623 1.17 -23.94 13.28
C GLN A 623 1.32 -23.00 14.46
N ILE A 624 1.85 -23.48 15.58
CA ILE A 624 2.18 -22.63 16.74
C ILE A 624 3.19 -21.55 16.33
N GLY A 625 4.24 -21.91 15.60
CA GLY A 625 5.24 -20.98 15.09
C GLY A 625 4.63 -19.91 14.15
N LYS A 626 3.79 -20.33 13.21
CA LYS A 626 3.06 -19.40 12.31
C LYS A 626 2.14 -18.47 13.10
N SER A 627 1.37 -19.02 14.06
CA SER A 627 0.48 -18.22 14.91
C SER A 627 1.26 -17.22 15.78
N ALA A 628 2.42 -17.62 16.29
CA ALA A 628 3.30 -16.73 17.03
C ALA A 628 3.82 -15.57 16.18
N SER A 629 4.18 -15.84 14.92
CA SER A 629 4.61 -14.79 13.96
C SER A 629 3.49 -13.79 13.67
N VAL A 630 2.27 -14.27 13.44
CA VAL A 630 1.08 -13.42 13.26
C VAL A 630 0.79 -12.61 14.52
N SER A 631 0.86 -13.22 15.69
CA SER A 631 0.69 -12.54 16.97
C SER A 631 1.73 -11.44 17.19
N LYS A 632 2.99 -11.68 16.84
CA LYS A 632 4.07 -10.69 16.87
C LYS A 632 3.72 -9.48 15.98
N ALA A 633 3.33 -9.71 14.74
CA ALA A 633 2.99 -8.65 13.81
C ALA A 633 1.79 -7.82 14.31
N SER A 634 0.71 -8.48 14.76
CA SER A 634 -0.47 -7.82 15.32
C SER A 634 -0.16 -7.02 16.57
N PHE A 635 0.70 -7.53 17.45
CA PHE A 635 1.16 -6.83 18.64
C PHE A 635 1.91 -5.55 18.28
N LEU A 636 2.89 -5.63 17.38
CA LEU A 636 3.70 -4.47 16.99
C LEU A 636 2.84 -3.39 16.30
N GLU A 637 1.93 -3.78 15.44
CA GLU A 637 0.99 -2.86 14.79
C GLU A 637 0.05 -2.18 15.80
N SER A 638 -0.46 -2.94 16.76
CA SER A 638 -1.35 -2.41 17.80
C SER A 638 -0.62 -1.43 18.73
N VAL A 639 0.64 -1.73 19.08
CA VAL A 639 1.47 -0.80 19.87
C VAL A 639 1.81 0.46 19.08
N GLN A 640 2.08 0.35 17.76
CA GLN A 640 2.28 1.52 16.90
C GLN A 640 1.06 2.44 16.92
N ARG A 641 -0.13 1.87 16.74
CA ARG A 641 -1.39 2.61 16.76
C ARG A 641 -1.65 3.24 18.13
N ALA A 642 -1.46 2.49 19.20
CA ALA A 642 -1.60 3.00 20.57
C ALA A 642 -0.61 4.14 20.86
N GLY A 643 0.65 4.05 20.38
CA GLY A 643 1.61 5.13 20.49
C GLY A 643 1.15 6.42 19.82
N MET A 644 0.49 6.32 18.67
CA MET A 644 -0.12 7.49 18.03
C MET A 644 -1.31 8.01 18.84
N GLU A 645 -2.23 7.16 19.24
CA GLU A 645 -3.49 7.54 19.93
C GLU A 645 -3.24 8.16 21.30
N VAL A 646 -2.34 7.58 22.09
CA VAL A 646 -2.01 8.08 23.44
C VAL A 646 -1.45 9.50 23.40
N TYR A 647 -0.63 9.80 22.41
CA TYR A 647 0.05 11.10 22.31
C TYR A 647 -0.67 12.10 21.40
N ARG A 648 -1.56 11.67 20.51
CA ARG A 648 -2.18 12.55 19.49
C ARG A 648 -2.85 13.76 20.12
N GLU A 649 -3.88 13.56 20.90
CA GLU A 649 -4.65 14.67 21.47
C GLU A 649 -3.84 15.52 22.46
N PRO A 650 -3.13 14.94 23.45
CA PRO A 650 -2.33 15.74 24.38
C PRO A 650 -1.23 16.54 23.70
N LEU A 651 -0.60 16.01 22.66
CA LEU A 651 0.47 16.69 21.94
C LEU A 651 -0.08 17.78 21.02
N THR A 652 -1.10 17.47 20.20
CA THR A 652 -1.65 18.42 19.23
C THR A 652 -2.30 19.65 19.86
N GLN A 653 -2.91 19.46 21.04
CA GLN A 653 -3.54 20.56 21.81
C GLN A 653 -2.56 21.30 22.75
N SER A 654 -1.31 20.87 22.79
CA SER A 654 -0.32 21.42 23.71
C SER A 654 0.16 22.81 23.29
N ALA A 655 0.33 23.69 24.29
CA ALA A 655 0.97 24.99 24.12
C ALA A 655 2.45 24.91 23.69
N VAL A 656 3.08 23.72 23.73
CA VAL A 656 4.46 23.51 23.28
C VAL A 656 4.64 23.93 21.82
N TRP A 657 3.60 23.77 20.99
CA TRP A 657 3.69 24.16 19.56
C TRP A 657 3.82 25.66 19.36
N GLN A 658 3.16 26.47 20.19
CA GLN A 658 3.34 27.93 20.17
C GLN A 658 4.77 28.30 20.53
N GLN A 659 5.35 27.61 21.53
CA GLN A 659 6.75 27.80 21.93
C GLN A 659 7.71 27.36 20.81
N CYS A 660 7.44 26.22 20.16
CA CYS A 660 8.22 25.75 19.03
C CYS A 660 8.16 26.71 17.82
N ALA A 661 6.97 27.23 17.53
CA ALA A 661 6.79 28.21 16.46
C ALA A 661 7.53 29.52 16.73
N ALA A 662 7.58 29.97 17.99
CA ALA A 662 8.31 31.17 18.42
C ALA A 662 9.84 31.06 18.26
N GLU A 663 10.39 29.84 18.13
CA GLU A 663 11.81 29.61 17.86
C GLU A 663 12.20 29.93 16.41
N TRP A 664 11.22 30.09 15.52
CA TRP A 664 11.48 30.50 14.13
C TRP A 664 11.97 31.93 14.07
N GLY A 665 12.99 32.20 13.26
CA GLY A 665 13.60 33.52 13.14
C GLY A 665 14.60 33.86 14.23
N GLN A 666 14.84 33.01 15.23
CA GLN A 666 15.79 33.23 16.33
C GLN A 666 17.23 32.83 15.95
N GLY A 667 17.58 32.85 14.67
CA GLY A 667 18.92 32.49 14.16
C GLY A 667 19.18 31.00 14.07
N ALA A 668 20.47 30.62 13.88
CA ALA A 668 20.87 29.24 13.69
C ALA A 668 20.44 28.30 14.86
N GLY A 669 20.20 27.03 14.57
CA GLY A 669 19.89 26.02 15.61
C GLY A 669 18.39 25.81 15.87
N PHE A 670 17.49 26.32 15.04
CA PHE A 670 16.03 26.14 15.15
C PHE A 670 15.63 24.70 15.41
N LYS A 671 16.12 23.76 14.59
CA LYS A 671 15.81 22.34 14.73
C LYS A 671 16.16 21.76 16.11
N GLY A 672 17.33 22.10 16.60
CA GLY A 672 17.77 21.67 17.93
C GLY A 672 16.93 22.26 19.06
N ARG A 673 16.54 23.53 18.96
CA ARG A 673 15.69 24.18 19.97
C ARG A 673 14.28 23.57 19.99
N VAL A 674 13.67 23.35 18.83
CA VAL A 674 12.36 22.67 18.73
C VAL A 674 12.45 21.25 19.27
N ALA A 675 13.48 20.50 18.88
CA ALA A 675 13.70 19.13 19.39
C ALA A 675 13.79 19.12 20.92
N ASN A 676 14.58 20.02 21.51
CA ASN A 676 14.75 20.10 22.96
C ASN A 676 13.44 20.50 23.70
N ARG A 677 12.62 21.40 23.12
CA ARG A 677 11.31 21.75 23.70
C ARG A 677 10.35 20.57 23.71
N LEU A 678 10.28 19.86 22.57
CA LEU A 678 9.44 18.68 22.46
C LEU A 678 9.95 17.54 23.37
N GLU A 679 11.28 17.33 23.44
CA GLU A 679 11.88 16.35 24.34
C GLU A 679 11.51 16.65 25.79
N GLN A 680 11.65 17.91 26.23
CA GLN A 680 11.21 18.37 27.56
C GLN A 680 9.71 18.15 27.79
N TRP A 681 8.88 18.41 26.77
CA TRP A 681 7.44 18.14 26.85
C TRP A 681 7.17 16.64 27.05
N PHE A 682 7.79 15.78 26.24
CA PHE A 682 7.65 14.33 26.39
C PHE A 682 8.14 13.86 27.77
N ASP A 683 9.23 14.40 28.25
CA ASP A 683 9.80 14.03 29.56
C ASP A 683 8.92 14.49 30.72
N GLY A 684 8.30 15.65 30.58
CA GLY A 684 7.33 16.18 31.56
C GLY A 684 6.01 15.42 31.63
N ASN A 685 5.67 14.61 30.61
CA ASN A 685 4.41 13.87 30.54
C ASN A 685 4.59 12.38 30.89
N ALA A 686 5.01 12.12 32.14
CA ALA A 686 5.24 10.75 32.63
C ALA A 686 3.97 9.87 32.56
N SER A 687 2.78 10.44 32.81
CA SER A 687 1.51 9.72 32.77
C SER A 687 1.18 9.14 31.38
N LEU A 688 1.57 9.80 30.29
CA LEU A 688 1.40 9.28 28.93
C LEU A 688 2.36 8.10 28.66
N LYS A 689 3.57 8.15 29.21
CA LYS A 689 4.54 7.05 29.12
C LYS A 689 4.03 5.82 29.89
N GLU A 690 3.44 6.03 31.07
CA GLU A 690 2.84 4.96 31.87
C GLU A 690 1.59 4.38 31.18
N LYS A 691 0.73 5.24 30.65
CA LYS A 691 -0.46 4.79 29.91
C LYS A 691 -0.08 3.94 28.69
N LEU A 692 0.93 4.35 27.91
CA LEU A 692 1.41 3.55 26.77
C LEU A 692 2.00 2.21 27.23
N GLU A 693 2.71 2.19 28.37
CA GLU A 693 3.25 0.96 28.97
C GLU A 693 2.15 -0.01 29.38
N GLU A 694 1.12 0.49 30.01
CA GLU A 694 -0.05 -0.31 30.42
C GLU A 694 -0.74 -0.92 29.17
N ILE A 695 -0.96 -0.11 28.13
CA ILE A 695 -1.58 -0.56 26.88
C ILE A 695 -0.67 -1.60 26.19
N ALA A 696 0.62 -1.35 26.08
CA ALA A 696 1.56 -2.30 25.48
C ALA A 696 1.62 -3.64 26.20
N THR A 697 1.60 -3.61 27.55
CA THR A 697 1.53 -4.81 28.38
C THR A 697 0.19 -5.54 28.21
N GLY A 698 -0.91 -4.79 28.11
CA GLY A 698 -2.23 -5.33 27.83
C GLY A 698 -2.31 -6.00 26.43
N PHE A 699 -1.77 -5.37 25.40
CA PHE A 699 -1.70 -5.97 24.06
C PHE A 699 -0.77 -7.19 24.02
N TRP A 700 0.33 -7.19 24.75
CA TRP A 700 1.19 -8.37 24.87
C TRP A 700 0.39 -9.56 25.40
N GLU A 701 -0.37 -9.35 26.46
CA GLU A 701 -1.21 -10.40 27.03
C GLU A 701 -2.33 -10.82 26.09
N GLN A 702 -3.03 -9.86 25.47
CA GLN A 702 -4.20 -10.14 24.63
C GLN A 702 -3.87 -10.70 23.25
N LEU A 703 -2.78 -10.25 22.64
CA LEU A 703 -2.44 -10.56 21.24
C LEU A 703 -1.35 -11.61 21.10
N VAL A 704 -0.53 -11.83 22.13
CA VAL A 704 0.56 -12.81 22.08
C VAL A 704 0.31 -13.95 23.06
N ILE A 705 0.24 -13.66 24.35
CA ILE A 705 0.20 -14.72 25.38
C ILE A 705 -1.14 -15.44 25.36
N SER A 706 -2.27 -14.72 25.44
CA SER A 706 -3.59 -15.35 25.52
C SER A 706 -3.95 -16.16 24.27
N PRO A 707 -3.67 -15.73 23.04
CA PRO A 707 -3.92 -16.57 21.87
C PRO A 707 -3.05 -17.83 21.86
N LEU A 708 -1.79 -17.74 22.23
CA LEU A 708 -0.90 -18.90 22.30
C LEU A 708 -1.25 -19.84 23.45
N LEU A 709 -1.70 -19.33 24.61
CA LEU A 709 -2.22 -20.14 25.71
C LEU A 709 -3.51 -20.85 25.28
N ARG A 710 -4.45 -20.15 24.65
CA ARG A 710 -5.63 -20.82 24.09
C ARG A 710 -5.27 -21.91 23.09
N LEU A 711 -4.27 -21.67 22.24
CA LEU A 711 -3.72 -22.69 21.35
C LEU A 711 -3.25 -23.93 22.11
N SER A 712 -2.60 -23.74 23.27
CA SER A 712 -2.10 -24.85 24.07
C SER A 712 -3.19 -25.48 24.95
N GLU A 713 -4.10 -24.70 25.53
CA GLU A 713 -5.22 -25.21 26.33
C GLU A 713 -6.25 -25.89 25.46
N GLU A 714 -6.48 -25.37 24.27
CA GLU A 714 -7.37 -25.90 23.26
C GLU A 714 -6.84 -27.17 22.57
N THR A 715 -5.57 -27.49 22.71
CA THR A 715 -4.97 -28.76 22.27
C THR A 715 -4.89 -29.82 23.38
N ALA A 716 -5.14 -29.45 24.65
CA ALA A 716 -5.20 -30.40 25.75
C ALA A 716 -6.62 -31.03 25.84
N PRO A 717 -6.77 -32.36 25.90
CA PRO A 717 -8.07 -33.00 26.12
C PRO A 717 -8.64 -32.58 27.48
N GLU A 718 -9.91 -32.25 27.53
CA GLU A 718 -10.60 -32.03 28.80
C GLU A 718 -10.47 -33.31 29.67
N SER A 719 -9.87 -33.17 30.85
CA SER A 719 -10.00 -34.20 31.87
C SER A 719 -11.49 -34.39 32.17
N PRO A 720 -12.00 -35.63 32.25
CA PRO A 720 -13.40 -35.85 32.52
C PRO A 720 -13.75 -35.34 33.91
N THR A 721 -14.18 -34.10 33.99
CA THR A 721 -14.77 -33.55 35.19
C THR A 721 -16.21 -34.02 35.33
N HIS A 722 -16.47 -34.64 36.45
CA HIS A 722 -17.74 -35.11 36.94
C HIS A 722 -18.97 -34.30 36.51
N ALA A 723 -19.96 -35.00 36.04
CA ALA A 723 -21.33 -34.55 35.88
C ALA A 723 -21.85 -33.86 37.17
N GLY A 724 -22.31 -32.64 37.06
CA GLY A 724 -23.08 -32.00 38.16
C GLY A 724 -23.10 -30.50 38.05
N ASN A 725 -24.05 -29.98 37.38
CA ASN A 725 -24.92 -28.81 37.66
C ASN A 725 -25.24 -28.02 36.39
N ILE A 726 -26.43 -28.27 35.90
CA ILE A 726 -27.15 -27.44 34.94
C ILE A 726 -27.42 -26.08 35.61
N VAL A 727 -26.78 -25.03 35.18
CA VAL A 727 -27.18 -23.66 35.49
C VAL A 727 -27.89 -23.10 34.25
N SER A 728 -29.20 -22.98 34.36
CA SER A 728 -30.08 -22.33 33.40
C SER A 728 -29.76 -20.84 33.25
N PHE A 729 -29.51 -20.38 32.03
CA PHE A 729 -29.41 -18.97 31.72
C PHE A 729 -30.79 -18.33 31.57
N PRO A 730 -31.02 -17.12 32.09
CA PRO A 730 -32.29 -16.42 31.93
C PRO A 730 -32.42 -15.85 30.51
N GLN A 731 -33.58 -16.09 29.89
CA GLN A 731 -34.01 -15.48 28.63
C GLN A 731 -34.00 -13.94 28.76
N ARG A 732 -33.37 -13.28 27.79
CA ARG A 732 -33.53 -11.84 27.60
C ARG A 732 -34.91 -11.55 27.04
N ALA A 733 -35.69 -10.78 27.78
CA ALA A 733 -36.92 -10.18 27.33
C ALA A 733 -36.64 -9.10 26.30
N SER A 734 -37.38 -9.12 25.21
CA SER A 734 -37.50 -8.11 24.17
C SER A 734 -38.13 -6.81 24.75
N ALA A 735 -37.49 -5.66 24.55
CA ALA A 735 -38.11 -4.36 24.34
C ALA A 735 -37.18 -3.48 23.49
#